data_727a5c7627d801fef2b8936269beed23
#
_entry.id   727a5c7627d801fef2b8936269beed23
#
_cell.length_a   1.000
_cell.length_b   1.000
_cell.length_c   1.000
_cell.angle_alpha   90.00
_cell.angle_beta   90.00
_cell.angle_gamma   90.00
#
_symmetry.space_group_name_H-M   'P 1'
#
loop_
_entity.id
_entity.type
_entity.pdbx_description
1 polymer ?
#
loop_
_entity_poly.entity_id
_entity_poly.type
_entity_poly.pdbx_seq_one_letter_code
_entity_poly.pdbx_strand_id
1 'polypeptide(L)'
;MNYSLFVSCAKGLEYLLEIELKTIGLQITHVSPQGVYGEANEATIYQLCLWSRLANRVQLILFSGQVFEEQSLYKLCHQFHWQTVFTADKTLAIEFHGTSKHIRNSMYGAQVIKDAIVDHFRNLRGQRPTVDKDKPQIRLHAYLKNDTLTVSFDLTGYSLHQRGYRLQAGEAPLKETLAAALLIRANWPQLAEKGYAFHDPFCGSGTLVIEAAMIAGHIAPGLLRQDQSLIHWVKHQPTLWEKLRAHALTQVKPAKIKLIGTDTNQKLIAHAKANAERAGVLPLVSFAQRALKDCHAESPHGLLICNPPYGERLADATQLIPLYQQIGTAAHTSFQGWQMAFLTSNPMLAKAVGLRAAKQYTFFNGPLECKLYCLSLNAENRLKNNASSASLSGGAQMLLNRLQKNYQHLKKWAKREQVSCYRIYDADIPEYAYAIDLYNDYAVLQEYAAPATIAPHKAEKRSLEVMQIVPKALDISADKLVVKQRKQQKGINQYQKINQTKRTLIVNEGQAKFKVNLYDYLDTGLFLDHRLLRLKFAKLPAGTRFLNCFCYTGSASVHAALAGALTTNVDLSKTYLNWAEDNFKLNNLAATRHRFIQADCINWLKIARDKFDVIFLDPPSFSNSKRMTSTLDIQRDQEILIDNAMRLLAPEGSLYFSTNFRHFKLLPAISEKYQVRNITPETIDADFKRNKRIHHCFLLKH
;
A
#
# COMPACT_ATOMS: atom_id res chain seq x y z
N MET A 1 5.23 18.90 -45.10
CA MET A 1 6.01 17.62 -45.04
C MET A 1 5.38 16.79 -43.94
N ASN A 2 5.18 15.48 -44.11
CA ASN A 2 4.68 14.62 -43.05
C ASN A 2 5.84 14.01 -42.28
N TYR A 3 5.66 13.91 -40.97
CA TYR A 3 6.61 13.34 -40.04
C TYR A 3 6.03 12.10 -39.40
N SER A 4 6.84 11.06 -39.27
CA SER A 4 6.46 9.85 -38.53
C SER A 4 6.54 10.07 -37.01
N LEU A 5 5.48 9.75 -36.31
CA LEU A 5 5.33 9.98 -34.88
C LEU A 5 5.03 8.68 -34.16
N PHE A 6 5.49 8.62 -32.91
CA PHE A 6 4.99 7.70 -31.87
C PHE A 6 4.42 8.51 -30.72
N VAL A 7 3.13 8.33 -30.44
CA VAL A 7 2.44 8.99 -29.33
C VAL A 7 2.18 7.96 -28.24
N SER A 8 2.89 8.07 -27.12
CA SER A 8 2.80 7.11 -26.04
C SER A 8 1.68 7.43 -25.05
N CYS A 9 1.09 6.39 -24.43
CA CYS A 9 0.11 6.51 -23.36
C CYS A 9 0.35 5.50 -22.22
N ALA A 10 -0.46 5.58 -21.16
CA ALA A 10 -0.50 4.54 -20.17
C ALA A 10 -1.14 3.25 -20.75
N LYS A 11 -0.70 2.09 -20.28
CA LYS A 11 -1.25 0.78 -20.65
C LYS A 11 -2.78 0.76 -20.47
N GLY A 12 -3.49 0.27 -21.49
CA GLY A 12 -4.95 0.17 -21.49
C GLY A 12 -5.66 1.43 -22.01
N LEU A 13 -4.93 2.50 -22.36
CA LEU A 13 -5.50 3.71 -22.97
C LEU A 13 -5.37 3.77 -24.49
N GLU A 14 -4.76 2.79 -25.12
CA GLU A 14 -4.39 2.80 -26.53
C GLU A 14 -5.59 3.10 -27.44
N TYR A 15 -6.73 2.45 -27.18
CA TYR A 15 -7.96 2.65 -27.95
C TYR A 15 -8.55 4.07 -27.77
N LEU A 16 -8.54 4.60 -26.55
CA LEU A 16 -9.02 5.97 -26.29
C LEU A 16 -8.09 7.00 -26.93
N LEU A 17 -6.78 6.76 -26.81
CA LEU A 17 -5.78 7.62 -27.46
C LEU A 17 -5.94 7.61 -28.98
N GLU A 18 -6.16 6.46 -29.60
CA GLU A 18 -6.40 6.35 -31.03
C GLU A 18 -7.56 7.25 -31.50
N ILE A 19 -8.68 7.23 -30.77
CA ILE A 19 -9.84 8.08 -31.08
C ILE A 19 -9.49 9.56 -30.92
N GLU A 20 -8.82 9.93 -29.83
CA GLU A 20 -8.39 11.31 -29.59
C GLU A 20 -7.47 11.82 -30.69
N LEU A 21 -6.45 11.03 -31.06
CA LEU A 21 -5.46 11.41 -32.05
C LEU A 21 -6.06 11.57 -33.47
N LYS A 22 -7.01 10.69 -33.84
CA LYS A 22 -7.79 10.85 -35.07
C LYS A 22 -8.56 12.16 -35.11
N THR A 23 -9.19 12.51 -34.01
CA THR A 23 -9.95 13.77 -33.85
C THR A 23 -9.04 15.00 -33.99
N ILE A 24 -7.81 14.92 -33.48
CA ILE A 24 -6.81 16.01 -33.60
C ILE A 24 -6.23 16.08 -35.01
N GLY A 25 -6.28 15.00 -35.80
CA GLY A 25 -5.85 14.98 -37.19
C GLY A 25 -4.59 14.14 -37.48
N LEU A 26 -4.17 13.27 -36.54
CA LEU A 26 -3.09 12.31 -36.80
C LEU A 26 -3.57 11.25 -37.81
N GLN A 27 -2.80 11.02 -38.87
CA GLN A 27 -2.98 9.90 -39.79
C GLN A 27 -2.37 8.64 -39.16
N ILE A 28 -3.21 7.79 -38.55
CA ILE A 28 -2.75 6.62 -37.83
C ILE A 28 -2.29 5.53 -38.78
N THR A 29 -1.10 4.99 -38.55
CA THR A 29 -0.53 3.85 -39.29
C THR A 29 -0.77 2.53 -38.57
N HIS A 30 -0.53 2.46 -37.26
CA HIS A 30 -0.86 1.29 -36.43
C HIS A 30 -0.90 1.61 -34.93
N VAL A 31 -1.58 0.76 -34.17
CA VAL A 31 -1.64 0.82 -32.69
C VAL A 31 -0.74 -0.26 -32.12
N SER A 32 0.06 0.09 -31.15
CA SER A 32 0.95 -0.83 -30.42
C SER A 32 0.68 -0.78 -28.91
N PRO A 33 1.17 -1.74 -28.14
CA PRO A 33 1.11 -1.62 -26.68
C PRO A 33 1.73 -0.30 -26.21
N GLN A 34 0.97 0.44 -25.39
CA GLN A 34 1.35 1.73 -24.78
C GLN A 34 1.53 2.90 -25.75
N GLY A 35 1.00 2.82 -26.99
CA GLY A 35 1.06 3.97 -27.89
C GLY A 35 0.51 3.73 -29.28
N VAL A 36 0.52 4.81 -30.05
CA VAL A 36 -0.04 4.88 -31.43
C VAL A 36 1.00 5.48 -32.37
N TYR A 37 1.21 4.84 -33.50
CA TYR A 37 2.05 5.36 -34.58
C TYR A 37 1.19 6.05 -35.65
N GLY A 38 1.73 7.11 -36.20
CA GLY A 38 1.04 7.85 -37.28
C GLY A 38 1.92 8.89 -37.93
N GLU A 39 1.33 9.60 -38.88
CA GLU A 39 1.99 10.67 -39.63
C GLU A 39 1.24 11.98 -39.47
N ALA A 40 1.99 13.07 -39.37
CA ALA A 40 1.44 14.41 -39.20
C ALA A 40 2.37 15.51 -39.77
N ASN A 41 1.78 16.63 -40.12
CA ASN A 41 2.52 17.88 -40.39
C ASN A 41 2.79 18.67 -39.11
N GLU A 42 3.56 19.76 -39.20
CA GLU A 42 3.94 20.58 -38.06
C GLU A 42 2.71 21.13 -37.29
N ALA A 43 1.68 21.56 -38.00
CA ALA A 43 0.46 22.08 -37.35
C ALA A 43 -0.23 21.04 -36.51
N THR A 44 -0.38 19.82 -37.03
CA THR A 44 -0.96 18.69 -36.26
C THR A 44 -0.08 18.28 -35.07
N ILE A 45 1.26 18.27 -35.24
CA ILE A 45 2.20 18.03 -34.14
C ILE A 45 1.96 19.03 -33.00
N TYR A 46 1.84 20.30 -33.28
CA TYR A 46 1.57 21.34 -32.31
C TYR A 46 0.21 21.17 -31.65
N GLN A 47 -0.82 20.81 -32.41
CA GLN A 47 -2.15 20.51 -31.89
C GLN A 47 -2.13 19.27 -30.94
N LEU A 48 -1.35 18.23 -31.27
CA LEU A 48 -1.15 17.08 -30.38
C LEU A 48 -0.54 17.50 -29.03
N CYS A 49 0.47 18.35 -29.05
CA CYS A 49 1.12 18.87 -27.83
C CYS A 49 0.19 19.80 -27.01
N LEU A 50 -0.74 20.50 -27.66
CA LEU A 50 -1.69 21.40 -27.01
C LEU A 50 -2.92 20.65 -26.47
N TRP A 51 -3.54 19.79 -27.28
CA TRP A 51 -4.89 19.29 -27.05
C TRP A 51 -4.96 17.86 -26.48
N SER A 52 -3.92 17.04 -26.66
CA SER A 52 -4.01 15.67 -26.18
C SER A 52 -4.09 15.61 -24.64
N ARG A 53 -5.15 14.98 -24.15
CA ARG A 53 -5.39 14.74 -22.73
C ARG A 53 -4.86 13.39 -22.27
N LEU A 54 -4.71 12.43 -23.21
CA LEU A 54 -4.40 11.03 -22.94
C LEU A 54 -2.96 10.65 -23.23
N ALA A 55 -2.27 11.40 -24.10
CA ALA A 55 -0.88 11.16 -24.42
C ALA A 55 0.04 11.42 -23.22
N ASN A 56 1.04 10.55 -23.07
CA ASN A 56 2.15 10.80 -22.16
C ASN A 56 3.26 11.60 -22.84
N ARG A 57 3.59 11.24 -24.09
CA ARG A 57 4.64 11.90 -24.89
C ARG A 57 4.27 11.88 -26.37
N VAL A 58 4.71 12.90 -27.10
CA VAL A 58 4.69 12.97 -28.56
C VAL A 58 6.13 12.90 -29.03
N GLN A 59 6.49 11.81 -29.69
CA GLN A 59 7.86 11.51 -30.12
C GLN A 59 7.95 11.53 -31.63
N LEU A 60 8.85 12.35 -32.18
CA LEU A 60 9.21 12.40 -33.59
C LEU A 60 10.21 11.27 -33.87
N ILE A 61 9.84 10.31 -34.71
CA ILE A 61 10.74 9.22 -35.10
C ILE A 61 11.78 9.82 -36.08
N LEU A 62 13.05 9.70 -35.69
CA LEU A 62 14.16 10.23 -36.48
C LEU A 62 14.69 9.20 -37.47
N PHE A 63 14.96 8.00 -36.98
CA PHE A 63 15.42 6.87 -37.79
C PHE A 63 15.22 5.54 -37.06
N SER A 64 15.29 4.46 -37.83
CA SER A 64 15.39 3.09 -37.32
C SER A 64 16.44 2.32 -38.11
N GLY A 65 17.11 1.36 -37.46
CA GLY A 65 18.12 0.52 -38.10
C GLY A 65 18.50 -0.70 -37.27
N GLN A 66 19.16 -1.65 -37.91
CA GLN A 66 19.62 -2.89 -37.27
C GLN A 66 20.89 -2.64 -36.46
N VAL A 67 20.96 -3.23 -35.28
CA VAL A 67 22.05 -3.08 -34.34
C VAL A 67 22.42 -4.45 -33.78
N PHE A 68 23.54 -4.99 -34.27
CA PHE A 68 24.03 -6.31 -33.89
C PHE A 68 25.14 -6.27 -32.83
N GLU A 69 25.82 -5.12 -32.69
CA GLU A 69 26.92 -4.90 -31.75
C GLU A 69 27.04 -3.40 -31.41
N GLU A 70 27.89 -3.07 -30.46
CA GLU A 70 28.16 -1.69 -30.03
C GLU A 70 28.63 -0.80 -31.20
N GLN A 71 29.54 -1.33 -32.03
CA GLN A 71 30.09 -0.58 -33.14
C GLN A 71 29.02 -0.24 -34.21
N SER A 72 28.05 -1.14 -34.45
CA SER A 72 26.93 -0.89 -35.33
C SER A 72 25.97 0.15 -34.75
N LEU A 73 25.74 0.14 -33.39
CA LEU A 73 24.99 1.16 -32.69
C LEU A 73 25.63 2.55 -32.85
N TYR A 74 26.93 2.63 -32.58
CA TYR A 74 27.69 3.87 -32.69
C TYR A 74 27.64 4.41 -34.16
N LYS A 75 27.96 3.57 -35.15
CA LYS A 75 27.96 3.97 -36.57
C LYS A 75 26.59 4.48 -37.02
N LEU A 76 25.51 3.76 -36.69
CA LEU A 76 24.16 4.15 -37.05
C LEU A 76 23.80 5.54 -36.48
N CYS A 77 24.12 5.80 -35.25
CA CYS A 77 23.84 7.08 -34.59
C CYS A 77 24.80 8.20 -35.05
N HIS A 78 26.08 7.90 -35.34
CA HIS A 78 27.05 8.88 -35.81
C HIS A 78 26.75 9.36 -37.22
N GLN A 79 26.23 8.50 -38.12
CA GLN A 79 25.92 8.81 -39.50
C GLN A 79 24.65 9.68 -39.65
N PHE A 80 23.77 9.71 -38.67
CA PHE A 80 22.54 10.52 -38.73
C PHE A 80 22.88 12.01 -38.66
N HIS A 81 22.21 12.81 -39.47
CA HIS A 81 22.41 14.27 -39.56
C HIS A 81 21.72 15.03 -38.41
N TRP A 82 22.28 14.96 -37.20
CA TRP A 82 21.73 15.56 -35.99
C TRP A 82 21.45 17.06 -36.07
N GLN A 83 22.24 17.81 -36.87
CA GLN A 83 22.05 19.23 -37.12
C GLN A 83 20.71 19.57 -37.78
N THR A 84 20.00 18.58 -38.34
CA THR A 84 18.64 18.75 -38.88
C THR A 84 17.57 18.68 -37.81
N VAL A 85 17.95 18.29 -36.58
CA VAL A 85 17.05 18.16 -35.43
C VAL A 85 17.30 19.26 -34.41
N PHE A 86 18.55 19.47 -34.00
CA PHE A 86 18.93 20.48 -33.03
C PHE A 86 20.35 21.00 -33.26
N THR A 87 20.73 22.09 -32.59
CA THR A 87 22.04 22.74 -32.68
C THR A 87 22.94 22.35 -31.49
N ALA A 88 24.26 22.41 -31.69
CA ALA A 88 25.26 21.95 -30.70
C ALA A 88 25.26 22.74 -29.36
N ASP A 89 24.64 23.90 -29.29
CA ASP A 89 24.45 24.71 -28.09
C ASP A 89 23.39 24.18 -27.13
N LYS A 90 22.58 23.20 -27.55
CA LYS A 90 21.50 22.63 -26.73
C LYS A 90 22.01 21.57 -25.77
N THR A 91 21.36 21.49 -24.62
CA THR A 91 21.58 20.40 -23.65
C THR A 91 20.82 19.13 -24.04
N LEU A 92 21.42 17.97 -23.82
CA LEU A 92 20.96 16.67 -24.32
C LEU A 92 20.80 15.66 -23.19
N ALA A 93 19.72 14.87 -23.23
CA ALA A 93 19.60 13.61 -22.49
C ALA A 93 19.10 12.47 -23.40
N ILE A 94 19.53 11.25 -23.10
CA ILE A 94 19.14 10.05 -23.84
C ILE A 94 18.53 9.04 -22.85
N GLU A 95 17.32 8.60 -23.15
CA GLU A 95 16.62 7.52 -22.45
C GLU A 95 16.65 6.27 -23.35
N PHE A 96 17.38 5.26 -22.93
CA PHE A 96 17.50 4.00 -23.68
C PHE A 96 16.66 2.92 -23.02
N HIS A 97 15.79 2.27 -23.81
CA HIS A 97 14.90 1.21 -23.39
C HIS A 97 15.11 -0.05 -24.23
N GLY A 98 14.94 -1.20 -23.58
CA GLY A 98 15.14 -2.49 -24.22
C GLY A 98 16.57 -2.99 -24.10
N THR A 99 16.76 -4.23 -24.50
CA THR A 99 18.07 -4.95 -24.51
C THR A 99 18.10 -5.92 -25.68
N SER A 100 19.28 -6.29 -26.11
CA SER A 100 19.53 -7.38 -27.06
C SER A 100 20.56 -8.35 -26.51
N LYS A 101 20.91 -9.37 -27.31
CA LYS A 101 22.01 -10.29 -26.96
C LYS A 101 23.35 -9.57 -26.81
N HIS A 102 23.52 -8.48 -27.53
CA HIS A 102 24.77 -7.73 -27.67
C HIS A 102 24.77 -6.49 -26.75
N ILE A 103 23.65 -5.80 -26.60
CA ILE A 103 23.51 -4.62 -25.75
C ILE A 103 22.60 -4.98 -24.56
N ARG A 104 23.23 -5.40 -23.45
CA ARG A 104 22.53 -5.89 -22.24
C ARG A 104 22.30 -4.82 -21.19
N ASN A 105 22.95 -3.66 -21.31
CA ASN A 105 22.86 -2.57 -20.34
C ASN A 105 22.33 -1.31 -21.03
N SER A 106 21.17 -0.82 -20.61
CA SER A 106 20.53 0.38 -21.15
C SER A 106 21.34 1.66 -20.90
N MET A 107 22.01 1.78 -19.75
CA MET A 107 22.88 2.93 -19.46
C MET A 107 24.06 2.99 -20.41
N TYR A 108 24.65 1.83 -20.71
CA TYR A 108 25.75 1.72 -21.66
C TYR A 108 25.27 2.07 -23.08
N GLY A 109 24.11 1.54 -23.52
CA GLY A 109 23.53 1.89 -24.81
C GLY A 109 23.27 3.40 -24.96
N ALA A 110 22.75 4.04 -23.90
CA ALA A 110 22.58 5.50 -23.88
C ALA A 110 23.91 6.26 -24.00
N GLN A 111 24.98 5.75 -23.36
CA GLN A 111 26.31 6.35 -23.44
C GLN A 111 26.90 6.27 -24.84
N VAL A 112 26.79 5.11 -25.51
CA VAL A 112 27.27 4.92 -26.89
C VAL A 112 26.55 5.88 -27.85
N ILE A 113 25.24 6.04 -27.74
CA ILE A 113 24.48 7.01 -28.55
C ILE A 113 24.93 8.44 -28.26
N LYS A 114 25.12 8.78 -26.99
CA LYS A 114 25.63 10.10 -26.59
C LYS A 114 26.99 10.39 -27.20
N ASP A 115 27.93 9.43 -27.14
CA ASP A 115 29.27 9.60 -27.70
C ASP A 115 29.21 9.77 -29.22
N ALA A 116 28.39 8.98 -29.91
CA ALA A 116 28.17 9.13 -31.36
C ALA A 116 27.63 10.52 -31.76
N ILE A 117 26.68 11.08 -30.97
CA ILE A 117 26.13 12.43 -31.20
C ILE A 117 27.19 13.51 -30.95
N VAL A 118 27.92 13.41 -29.85
CA VAL A 118 28.97 14.36 -29.48
C VAL A 118 30.07 14.40 -30.54
N ASP A 119 30.53 13.23 -31.00
CA ASP A 119 31.56 13.13 -32.02
C ASP A 119 31.07 13.61 -33.39
N HIS A 120 29.81 13.35 -33.74
CA HIS A 120 29.20 13.91 -34.95
C HIS A 120 29.28 15.44 -34.97
N PHE A 121 28.86 16.13 -33.92
CA PHE A 121 28.91 17.60 -33.82
C PHE A 121 30.34 18.14 -33.74
N ARG A 122 31.25 17.43 -33.04
CA ARG A 122 32.67 17.79 -32.96
C ARG A 122 33.30 17.75 -34.32
N ASN A 123 33.04 16.70 -35.11
CA ASN A 123 33.59 16.56 -36.44
C ASN A 123 33.04 17.60 -37.43
N LEU A 124 31.75 18.00 -37.23
CA LEU A 124 31.10 18.93 -38.13
C LEU A 124 31.46 20.40 -37.88
N ARG A 125 31.60 20.83 -36.63
CA ARG A 125 31.73 22.25 -36.22
C ARG A 125 32.70 22.53 -35.08
N GLY A 126 33.45 21.52 -34.59
CA GLY A 126 34.35 21.69 -33.43
C GLY A 126 33.65 21.91 -32.09
N GLN A 127 32.31 21.89 -32.08
CA GLN A 127 31.47 22.09 -30.90
C GLN A 127 30.82 20.78 -30.48
N ARG A 128 30.42 20.67 -29.22
CA ARG A 128 29.70 19.49 -28.69
C ARG A 128 28.50 19.88 -27.83
N PRO A 129 27.38 19.17 -27.90
CA PRO A 129 26.26 19.32 -26.97
C PRO A 129 26.68 18.98 -25.54
N THR A 130 26.11 19.70 -24.57
CA THR A 130 26.30 19.41 -23.15
C THR A 130 25.21 18.46 -22.67
N VAL A 131 25.54 17.52 -21.75
CA VAL A 131 24.57 16.58 -21.16
C VAL A 131 23.95 17.20 -19.93
N ASP A 132 22.62 17.24 -19.89
CA ASP A 132 21.82 17.59 -18.72
C ASP A 132 20.74 16.52 -18.54
N LYS A 133 20.80 15.73 -17.46
CA LYS A 133 19.85 14.64 -17.20
C LYS A 133 18.54 15.13 -16.58
N ASP A 134 18.59 16.25 -15.90
CA ASP A 134 17.45 16.75 -15.12
C ASP A 134 16.52 17.61 -15.99
N LYS A 135 17.07 18.61 -16.68
CA LYS A 135 16.32 19.55 -17.51
C LYS A 135 16.91 19.71 -18.92
N PRO A 136 16.99 18.62 -19.69
CA PRO A 136 17.54 18.70 -21.05
C PRO A 136 16.59 19.48 -21.95
N GLN A 137 17.17 20.31 -22.83
CA GLN A 137 16.41 20.96 -23.90
C GLN A 137 16.02 19.97 -24.99
N ILE A 138 16.88 18.97 -25.25
CA ILE A 138 16.66 17.88 -26.20
C ILE A 138 16.66 16.57 -25.45
N ARG A 139 15.52 15.87 -25.49
CA ARG A 139 15.38 14.53 -24.94
C ARG A 139 15.17 13.54 -26.07
N LEU A 140 16.07 12.57 -26.17
CA LEU A 140 15.99 11.49 -27.16
C LEU A 140 15.56 10.19 -26.47
N HIS A 141 14.66 9.46 -27.10
CA HIS A 141 14.31 8.10 -26.71
C HIS A 141 14.89 7.12 -27.74
N ALA A 142 15.63 6.14 -27.25
CA ALA A 142 16.18 5.05 -28.02
C ALA A 142 15.52 3.74 -27.58
N TYR A 143 14.83 3.05 -28.44
CA TYR A 143 14.13 1.80 -28.15
C TYR A 143 14.71 0.67 -28.99
N LEU A 144 15.31 -0.32 -28.31
CA LEU A 144 15.91 -1.50 -28.91
C LEU A 144 15.01 -2.72 -28.72
N LYS A 145 14.53 -3.28 -29.84
CA LYS A 145 13.69 -4.49 -29.83
C LYS A 145 14.07 -5.39 -31.01
N ASN A 146 14.35 -6.67 -30.74
CA ASN A 146 14.73 -7.66 -31.77
C ASN A 146 15.84 -7.12 -32.68
N ASP A 147 16.92 -6.59 -32.09
CA ASP A 147 18.07 -6.00 -32.74
C ASP A 147 17.75 -4.80 -33.66
N THR A 148 16.53 -4.28 -33.65
CA THR A 148 16.14 -3.05 -34.32
C THR A 148 16.11 -1.90 -33.33
N LEU A 149 16.94 -0.88 -33.51
CA LEU A 149 16.92 0.37 -32.79
C LEU A 149 16.00 1.36 -33.48
N THR A 150 15.14 2.00 -32.74
CA THR A 150 14.40 3.20 -33.15
C THR A 150 14.81 4.37 -32.29
N VAL A 151 15.23 5.47 -32.87
CA VAL A 151 15.56 6.71 -32.16
C VAL A 151 14.53 7.77 -32.48
N SER A 152 14.01 8.41 -31.43
CA SER A 152 13.02 9.46 -31.54
C SER A 152 13.35 10.69 -30.68
N PHE A 153 12.90 11.84 -31.09
CA PHE A 153 12.99 13.10 -30.37
C PHE A 153 11.67 13.36 -29.63
N ASP A 154 11.74 13.51 -28.30
CA ASP A 154 10.59 13.85 -27.48
C ASP A 154 10.26 15.34 -27.60
N LEU A 155 9.21 15.64 -28.34
CA LEU A 155 8.75 17.00 -28.56
C LEU A 155 8.13 17.64 -27.31
N THR A 156 7.72 16.82 -26.33
CA THR A 156 7.06 17.28 -25.10
C THR A 156 8.02 17.67 -23.99
N GLY A 157 9.28 17.21 -24.03
CA GLY A 157 10.33 17.43 -23.03
C GLY A 157 10.14 16.64 -21.75
N TYR A 158 8.97 16.70 -21.14
CA TYR A 158 8.53 15.86 -20.03
C TYR A 158 7.08 15.42 -20.22
N SER A 159 6.67 14.41 -19.47
CA SER A 159 5.38 13.76 -19.71
C SER A 159 4.20 14.73 -19.65
N LEU A 160 3.28 14.62 -20.62
CA LEU A 160 2.11 15.49 -20.74
C LEU A 160 1.14 15.39 -19.55
N HIS A 161 1.19 14.33 -18.74
CA HIS A 161 0.42 14.29 -17.50
C HIS A 161 0.81 15.42 -16.54
N GLN A 162 2.06 15.89 -16.57
CA GLN A 162 2.50 17.06 -15.83
C GLN A 162 1.99 18.33 -16.53
N ARG A 163 0.71 18.67 -16.31
CA ARG A 163 0.05 19.83 -16.94
C ARG A 163 0.67 21.16 -16.52
N GLY A 164 1.32 21.23 -15.35
CA GLY A 164 1.89 22.45 -14.78
C GLY A 164 1.11 23.04 -13.60
N TYR A 165 -0.14 22.63 -13.40
CA TYR A 165 -0.94 23.18 -12.30
C TYR A 165 -0.68 22.50 -10.95
N ARG A 166 -0.21 21.25 -10.91
CA ARG A 166 -0.03 20.50 -9.68
C ARG A 166 1.39 20.60 -9.13
N LEU A 167 1.60 21.48 -8.17
CA LEU A 167 2.86 21.61 -7.43
C LEU A 167 2.85 20.83 -6.12
N GLN A 168 1.65 20.60 -5.55
CA GLN A 168 1.46 19.88 -4.30
C GLN A 168 0.44 18.74 -4.51
N ALA A 169 0.76 17.57 -3.99
CA ALA A 169 -0.07 16.37 -4.12
C ALA A 169 -0.21 15.67 -2.76
N GLY A 170 -1.22 14.79 -2.63
CA GLY A 170 -1.32 13.83 -1.54
C GLY A 170 -0.34 12.66 -1.71
N GLU A 171 -0.43 11.65 -0.83
CA GLU A 171 0.47 10.48 -0.81
C GLU A 171 0.42 9.62 -2.09
N ALA A 172 -0.73 9.57 -2.79
CA ALA A 172 -0.93 8.76 -4.00
C ALA A 172 -1.78 9.52 -5.05
N PRO A 173 -1.19 10.53 -5.74
CA PRO A 173 -1.96 11.36 -6.66
C PRO A 173 -2.33 10.59 -7.94
N LEU A 174 -3.58 10.73 -8.38
CA LEU A 174 -4.02 10.26 -9.70
C LEU A 174 -3.31 11.07 -10.79
N LYS A 175 -2.74 10.40 -11.80
CA LYS A 175 -2.16 11.11 -12.96
C LYS A 175 -3.25 11.80 -13.77
N GLU A 176 -2.96 13.00 -14.27
CA GLU A 176 -3.92 13.84 -15.01
C GLU A 176 -4.41 13.15 -16.29
N THR A 177 -3.54 12.43 -17.01
CA THR A 177 -3.93 11.62 -18.17
C THR A 177 -4.87 10.48 -17.80
N LEU A 178 -4.69 9.87 -16.64
CA LEU A 178 -5.60 8.84 -16.15
C LEU A 178 -6.93 9.46 -15.71
N ALA A 179 -6.91 10.60 -15.02
CA ALA A 179 -8.13 11.33 -14.65
C ALA A 179 -8.98 11.69 -15.89
N ALA A 180 -8.35 12.23 -16.92
CA ALA A 180 -9.01 12.52 -18.19
C ALA A 180 -9.61 11.26 -18.84
N ALA A 181 -8.90 10.15 -18.82
CA ALA A 181 -9.40 8.86 -19.35
C ALA A 181 -10.62 8.34 -18.57
N LEU A 182 -10.62 8.45 -17.24
CA LEU A 182 -11.76 8.09 -16.40
C LEU A 182 -12.99 8.94 -16.72
N LEU A 183 -12.79 10.25 -16.87
CA LEU A 183 -13.85 11.21 -17.25
C LEU A 183 -14.44 10.91 -18.63
N ILE A 184 -13.61 10.61 -19.61
CA ILE A 184 -14.05 10.24 -20.96
C ILE A 184 -14.87 8.93 -20.93
N ARG A 185 -14.41 7.92 -20.20
CA ARG A 185 -15.15 6.65 -20.04
C ARG A 185 -16.44 6.78 -19.24
N ALA A 186 -16.48 7.73 -18.30
CA ALA A 186 -17.69 8.11 -17.57
C ALA A 186 -18.62 9.02 -18.39
N ASN A 187 -18.31 9.25 -19.66
CA ASN A 187 -19.11 10.05 -20.60
C ASN A 187 -19.21 11.55 -20.23
N TRP A 188 -18.22 12.04 -19.43
CA TRP A 188 -18.25 13.43 -18.95
C TRP A 188 -18.29 14.48 -20.05
N PRO A 189 -17.54 14.39 -21.18
CA PRO A 189 -17.63 15.40 -22.24
C PRO A 189 -19.06 15.66 -22.71
N GLN A 190 -19.82 14.60 -22.97
CA GLN A 190 -21.21 14.71 -23.43
C GLN A 190 -22.17 15.17 -22.33
N LEU A 191 -21.90 14.81 -21.07
CA LEU A 191 -22.68 15.27 -19.93
C LEU A 191 -22.46 16.77 -19.67
N ALA A 192 -21.22 17.23 -19.79
CA ALA A 192 -20.86 18.64 -19.66
C ALA A 192 -21.53 19.51 -20.75
N GLU A 193 -21.56 19.03 -21.99
CA GLU A 193 -22.29 19.71 -23.08
C GLU A 193 -23.78 19.85 -22.82
N LYS A 194 -24.38 18.88 -22.11
CA LYS A 194 -25.78 18.93 -21.65
C LYS A 194 -26.01 19.79 -20.41
N GLY A 195 -24.96 20.39 -19.85
CA GLY A 195 -25.05 21.22 -18.65
C GLY A 195 -25.24 20.43 -17.35
N TYR A 196 -24.89 19.14 -17.32
CA TYR A 196 -25.02 18.29 -16.13
C TYR A 196 -23.98 18.68 -15.08
N ALA A 197 -24.34 18.55 -13.80
CA ALA A 197 -23.46 18.84 -12.68
C ALA A 197 -22.40 17.76 -12.48
N PHE A 198 -21.36 18.08 -11.70
CA PHE A 198 -20.26 17.18 -11.39
C PHE A 198 -19.94 17.20 -9.91
N HIS A 199 -19.72 16.03 -9.32
CA HIS A 199 -19.26 15.93 -7.93
C HIS A 199 -18.24 14.80 -7.75
N ASP A 200 -17.08 15.16 -7.16
CA ASP A 200 -16.08 14.21 -6.65
C ASP A 200 -16.03 14.30 -5.12
N PRO A 201 -16.59 13.32 -4.37
CA PRO A 201 -16.63 13.35 -2.90
C PRO A 201 -15.34 12.88 -2.23
N PHE A 202 -14.31 12.53 -3.01
CA PHE A 202 -12.96 12.14 -2.56
C PHE A 202 -11.91 12.89 -3.38
N CYS A 203 -12.09 14.22 -3.55
CA CYS A 203 -11.35 14.98 -4.54
C CYS A 203 -9.84 15.09 -4.27
N GLY A 204 -9.40 14.85 -3.04
CA GLY A 204 -7.99 14.99 -2.68
C GLY A 204 -7.44 16.37 -3.07
N SER A 205 -6.37 16.39 -3.87
CA SER A 205 -5.78 17.63 -4.43
C SER A 205 -6.50 18.18 -5.68
N GLY A 206 -7.70 17.66 -6.01
CA GLY A 206 -8.61 18.21 -7.01
C GLY A 206 -8.43 17.71 -8.44
N THR A 207 -7.62 16.68 -8.71
CA THR A 207 -7.25 16.29 -10.07
C THR A 207 -8.45 15.97 -10.98
N LEU A 208 -9.42 15.15 -10.52
CA LEU A 208 -10.62 14.82 -11.32
C LEU A 208 -11.48 16.06 -11.57
N VAL A 209 -11.67 16.91 -10.56
CA VAL A 209 -12.48 18.14 -10.67
C VAL A 209 -11.86 19.14 -11.64
N ILE A 210 -10.52 19.31 -11.57
CA ILE A 210 -9.78 20.23 -12.43
C ILE A 210 -9.80 19.75 -13.89
N GLU A 211 -9.51 18.47 -14.14
CA GLU A 211 -9.58 17.89 -15.49
C GLU A 211 -11.02 17.93 -16.05
N ALA A 212 -12.05 17.71 -15.19
CA ALA A 212 -13.45 17.85 -15.57
C ALA A 212 -13.79 19.30 -15.96
N ALA A 213 -13.28 20.29 -15.21
CA ALA A 213 -13.46 21.70 -15.53
C ALA A 213 -12.74 22.10 -16.84
N MET A 214 -11.53 21.60 -17.05
CA MET A 214 -10.80 21.84 -18.30
C MET A 214 -11.50 21.22 -19.53
N ILE A 215 -12.16 20.06 -19.36
CA ILE A 215 -12.97 19.44 -20.42
C ILE A 215 -14.21 20.30 -20.69
N ALA A 216 -14.96 20.65 -19.64
CA ALA A 216 -16.19 21.44 -19.77
C ALA A 216 -15.95 22.85 -20.32
N GLY A 217 -14.84 23.49 -19.90
CA GLY A 217 -14.43 24.81 -20.36
C GLY A 217 -13.71 24.79 -21.71
N HIS A 218 -13.55 23.63 -22.35
CA HIS A 218 -12.79 23.46 -23.59
C HIS A 218 -11.37 24.05 -23.51
N ILE A 219 -10.68 23.84 -22.39
CA ILE A 219 -9.33 24.36 -22.14
C ILE A 219 -8.31 23.30 -22.61
N ALA A 220 -7.41 23.70 -23.49
CA ALA A 220 -6.35 22.81 -23.97
C ALA A 220 -5.29 22.58 -22.86
N PRO A 221 -5.00 21.34 -22.45
CA PRO A 221 -4.11 21.04 -21.33
C PRO A 221 -2.66 21.49 -21.54
N GLY A 222 -2.23 21.61 -22.81
CA GLY A 222 -0.89 22.07 -23.16
C GLY A 222 -0.65 23.58 -22.98
N LEU A 223 -1.69 24.38 -22.81
CA LEU A 223 -1.56 25.84 -22.61
C LEU A 223 -0.80 26.20 -21.32
N LEU A 224 -0.90 25.38 -20.28
CA LEU A 224 -0.26 25.60 -18.98
C LEU A 224 1.24 25.23 -18.98
N ARG A 225 1.73 24.58 -20.04
CA ARG A 225 3.09 24.09 -20.11
C ARG A 225 4.01 25.16 -20.73
N GLN A 226 5.07 25.50 -20.00
CA GLN A 226 6.04 26.50 -20.45
C GLN A 226 7.25 25.89 -21.14
N ASP A 227 7.75 24.75 -20.61
CA ASP A 227 8.98 24.11 -21.11
C ASP A 227 8.64 22.89 -21.97
N GLN A 228 8.60 23.07 -23.29
CA GLN A 228 8.42 21.99 -24.26
C GLN A 228 9.64 21.90 -25.17
N SER A 229 10.18 20.68 -25.37
CA SER A 229 11.36 20.47 -26.20
C SER A 229 11.14 20.83 -27.68
N LEU A 230 9.88 20.88 -28.13
CA LEU A 230 9.55 21.24 -29.50
C LEU A 230 10.06 22.64 -29.91
N ILE A 231 10.21 23.60 -28.95
CA ILE A 231 10.73 24.94 -29.26
C ILE A 231 12.24 24.94 -29.60
N HIS A 232 12.94 23.87 -29.28
CA HIS A 232 14.36 23.68 -29.57
C HIS A 232 14.61 22.86 -30.85
N TRP A 233 13.54 22.41 -31.50
CA TRP A 233 13.61 21.73 -32.79
C TRP A 233 13.99 22.71 -33.89
N VAL A 234 14.99 22.39 -34.70
CA VAL A 234 15.47 23.27 -35.81
C VAL A 234 14.35 23.67 -36.78
N LYS A 235 13.36 22.77 -36.99
CA LYS A 235 12.20 23.04 -37.83
C LYS A 235 11.01 23.64 -37.09
N HIS A 236 11.20 24.10 -35.87
CA HIS A 236 10.15 24.79 -35.13
C HIS A 236 9.71 26.07 -35.85
N GLN A 237 8.40 26.29 -35.94
CA GLN A 237 7.78 27.46 -36.51
C GLN A 237 7.11 28.32 -35.42
N PRO A 238 7.84 29.30 -34.82
CA PRO A 238 7.31 30.07 -33.70
C PRO A 238 5.99 30.77 -33.98
N THR A 239 5.87 31.38 -35.16
CA THR A 239 4.65 32.10 -35.57
C THR A 239 3.43 31.16 -35.66
N LEU A 240 3.61 29.95 -36.21
CA LEU A 240 2.54 28.96 -36.27
C LEU A 240 2.17 28.45 -34.86
N TRP A 241 3.17 28.20 -34.04
CA TRP A 241 2.96 27.77 -32.63
C TRP A 241 2.15 28.81 -31.86
N GLU A 242 2.55 30.07 -31.87
CA GLU A 242 1.84 31.14 -31.16
C GLU A 242 0.43 31.38 -31.72
N LYS A 243 0.24 31.28 -33.05
CA LYS A 243 -1.10 31.33 -33.66
C LYS A 243 -2.01 30.21 -33.14
N LEU A 244 -1.52 28.98 -33.04
CA LEU A 244 -2.30 27.85 -32.55
C LEU A 244 -2.59 27.99 -31.03
N ARG A 245 -1.63 28.46 -30.25
CA ARG A 245 -1.85 28.80 -28.81
C ARG A 245 -2.91 29.89 -28.62
N ALA A 246 -2.80 30.98 -29.36
CA ALA A 246 -3.79 32.06 -29.32
C ALA A 246 -5.17 31.55 -29.76
N HIS A 247 -5.26 30.74 -30.79
CA HIS A 247 -6.51 30.10 -31.19
C HIS A 247 -7.07 29.20 -30.08
N ALA A 248 -6.24 28.38 -29.44
CA ALA A 248 -6.69 27.52 -28.33
C ALA A 248 -7.26 28.35 -27.15
N LEU A 249 -6.71 29.53 -26.88
CA LEU A 249 -7.26 30.45 -25.86
C LEU A 249 -8.65 31.00 -26.26
N THR A 250 -8.90 31.27 -27.55
CA THR A 250 -10.24 31.73 -28.00
C THR A 250 -11.30 30.62 -27.96
N GLN A 251 -10.88 29.36 -27.86
CA GLN A 251 -11.81 28.23 -27.76
C GLN A 251 -12.31 27.98 -26.33
N VAL A 252 -11.77 28.68 -25.33
CA VAL A 252 -12.20 28.56 -23.93
C VAL A 252 -13.63 29.05 -23.79
N LYS A 253 -14.49 28.18 -23.28
CA LYS A 253 -15.92 28.44 -23.09
C LYS A 253 -16.24 28.68 -21.61
N PRO A 254 -17.08 29.66 -21.27
CA PRO A 254 -17.59 29.78 -19.92
C PRO A 254 -18.49 28.58 -19.61
N ALA A 255 -18.08 27.76 -18.65
CA ALA A 255 -18.91 26.63 -18.22
C ALA A 255 -19.99 27.13 -17.27
N LYS A 256 -21.27 26.96 -17.62
CA LYS A 256 -22.44 27.29 -16.76
C LYS A 256 -22.87 26.10 -15.91
N ILE A 257 -21.92 25.27 -15.45
CA ILE A 257 -22.17 24.03 -14.70
C ILE A 257 -21.51 24.08 -13.34
N LYS A 258 -22.14 23.40 -12.38
CA LYS A 258 -21.57 23.25 -11.02
C LYS A 258 -20.60 22.08 -10.99
N LEU A 259 -19.34 22.37 -10.72
CA LEU A 259 -18.31 21.36 -10.52
C LEU A 259 -17.85 21.41 -9.05
N ILE A 260 -18.11 20.34 -8.33
CA ILE A 260 -17.89 20.28 -6.87
C ILE A 260 -16.84 19.22 -6.55
N GLY A 261 -15.88 19.57 -5.71
CA GLY A 261 -14.95 18.64 -5.09
C GLY A 261 -15.06 18.71 -3.57
N THR A 262 -15.23 17.58 -2.91
CA THR A 262 -15.22 17.51 -1.44
C THR A 262 -14.24 16.47 -0.93
N ASP A 263 -13.68 16.74 0.23
CA ASP A 263 -12.78 15.82 0.95
C ASP A 263 -12.89 16.10 2.45
N THR A 264 -12.58 15.13 3.29
CA THR A 264 -12.54 15.31 4.74
C THR A 264 -11.27 16.01 5.22
N ASN A 265 -10.23 16.06 4.40
CA ASN A 265 -8.93 16.63 4.73
C ASN A 265 -8.82 18.09 4.26
N GLN A 266 -8.87 19.03 5.21
CA GLN A 266 -8.77 20.47 4.94
C GLN A 266 -7.48 20.88 4.20
N LYS A 267 -6.35 20.18 4.45
CA LYS A 267 -5.09 20.49 3.76
C LYS A 267 -5.17 20.15 2.27
N LEU A 268 -5.80 19.01 1.94
CA LEU A 268 -6.01 18.61 0.54
C LEU A 268 -6.97 19.57 -0.17
N ILE A 269 -8.00 20.06 0.49
CA ILE A 269 -8.90 21.10 -0.05
C ILE A 269 -8.12 22.40 -0.36
N ALA A 270 -7.22 22.82 0.51
CA ALA A 270 -6.36 23.99 0.23
C ALA A 270 -5.46 23.75 -0.99
N HIS A 271 -4.87 22.55 -1.12
CA HIS A 271 -4.09 22.16 -2.31
C HIS A 271 -4.97 22.14 -3.57
N ALA A 272 -6.19 21.62 -3.50
CA ALA A 272 -7.13 21.58 -4.63
C ALA A 272 -7.47 22.99 -5.14
N LYS A 273 -7.75 23.94 -4.24
CA LYS A 273 -8.00 25.34 -4.60
C LYS A 273 -6.79 25.98 -5.29
N ALA A 274 -5.60 25.83 -4.71
CA ALA A 274 -4.38 26.39 -5.28
C ALA A 274 -4.01 25.73 -6.64
N ASN A 275 -4.29 24.43 -6.82
CA ASN A 275 -4.13 23.73 -8.10
C ASN A 275 -5.12 24.26 -9.15
N ALA A 276 -6.39 24.46 -8.78
CA ALA A 276 -7.44 24.97 -9.67
C ALA A 276 -7.16 26.44 -10.08
N GLU A 277 -6.63 27.25 -9.19
CA GLU A 277 -6.19 28.62 -9.48
C GLU A 277 -5.09 28.61 -10.55
N ARG A 278 -4.04 27.81 -10.38
CA ARG A 278 -2.97 27.65 -11.37
C ARG A 278 -3.45 27.09 -12.70
N ALA A 279 -4.45 26.22 -12.67
CA ALA A 279 -5.09 25.70 -13.87
C ALA A 279 -6.01 26.71 -14.56
N GLY A 280 -6.28 27.86 -13.96
CA GLY A 280 -7.21 28.89 -14.48
C GLY A 280 -8.69 28.46 -14.41
N VAL A 281 -9.03 27.44 -13.61
CA VAL A 281 -10.39 26.89 -13.52
C VAL A 281 -11.08 27.16 -12.18
N LEU A 282 -10.43 27.88 -11.27
CA LEU A 282 -11.00 28.17 -9.95
C LEU A 282 -12.42 28.81 -10.01
N PRO A 283 -12.74 29.69 -10.96
CA PRO A 283 -14.10 30.24 -11.08
C PRO A 283 -15.17 29.20 -11.47
N LEU A 284 -14.77 28.06 -12.05
CA LEU A 284 -15.67 27.01 -12.51
C LEU A 284 -15.93 25.93 -11.46
N VAL A 285 -15.14 25.89 -10.39
CA VAL A 285 -15.12 24.80 -9.41
C VAL A 285 -15.36 25.29 -7.99
N SER A 286 -15.96 24.44 -7.16
CA SER A 286 -16.14 24.69 -5.73
C SER A 286 -15.50 23.56 -4.93
N PHE A 287 -14.65 23.91 -3.96
CA PHE A 287 -14.02 22.95 -3.06
C PHE A 287 -14.41 23.21 -1.61
N ALA A 288 -14.88 22.16 -0.92
CA ALA A 288 -15.29 22.25 0.48
C ALA A 288 -14.80 21.04 1.30
N GLN A 289 -14.44 21.29 2.56
CA GLN A 289 -14.25 20.22 3.53
C GLN A 289 -15.63 19.66 3.89
N ARG A 290 -15.92 18.42 3.47
CA ARG A 290 -17.23 17.78 3.71
C ARG A 290 -17.07 16.28 3.71
N ALA A 291 -17.74 15.59 4.65
CA ALA A 291 -17.80 14.14 4.66
C ALA A 291 -18.82 13.63 3.63
N LEU A 292 -18.59 12.44 3.09
CA LEU A 292 -19.47 11.83 2.08
C LEU A 292 -20.95 11.76 2.51
N LYS A 293 -21.23 11.48 3.79
CA LYS A 293 -22.60 11.40 4.35
C LYS A 293 -23.37 12.73 4.26
N ASP A 294 -22.65 13.84 4.17
CA ASP A 294 -23.18 15.21 4.13
C ASP A 294 -23.23 15.76 2.69
N CYS A 295 -22.86 14.92 1.69
CA CYS A 295 -22.92 15.26 0.28
C CYS A 295 -24.30 14.93 -0.30
N HIS A 296 -24.81 15.82 -1.15
CA HIS A 296 -26.10 15.63 -1.85
C HIS A 296 -26.04 16.24 -3.25
N ALA A 297 -26.95 15.81 -4.10
CA ALA A 297 -27.12 16.36 -5.43
C ALA A 297 -27.65 17.79 -5.37
N GLU A 298 -26.96 18.74 -6.02
CA GLU A 298 -27.37 20.12 -6.13
C GLU A 298 -28.13 20.41 -7.44
N SER A 299 -28.38 19.38 -8.26
CA SER A 299 -29.12 19.45 -9.51
C SER A 299 -29.77 18.09 -9.85
N PRO A 300 -30.81 18.05 -10.73
CA PRO A 300 -31.48 16.81 -11.07
C PRO A 300 -30.58 15.77 -11.77
N HIS A 301 -29.59 16.22 -12.52
CA HIS A 301 -28.72 15.37 -13.32
C HIS A 301 -27.25 15.75 -13.14
N GLY A 302 -26.40 14.74 -13.12
CA GLY A 302 -24.95 14.97 -12.97
C GLY A 302 -24.13 13.68 -13.06
N LEU A 303 -22.83 13.85 -12.85
CA LEU A 303 -21.86 12.76 -12.70
C LEU A 303 -21.26 12.79 -11.29
N LEU A 304 -21.51 11.75 -10.53
CA LEU A 304 -20.79 11.44 -9.29
C LEU A 304 -19.60 10.55 -9.66
N ILE A 305 -18.39 11.05 -9.54
CA ILE A 305 -17.19 10.27 -9.85
C ILE A 305 -16.22 10.31 -8.68
N CYS A 306 -15.58 9.20 -8.35
CA CYS A 306 -14.62 9.17 -7.27
C CYS A 306 -13.49 8.16 -7.48
N ASN A 307 -12.35 8.50 -6.89
CA ASN A 307 -11.20 7.62 -6.71
C ASN A 307 -10.97 7.42 -5.21
N PRO A 308 -11.83 6.66 -4.50
CA PRO A 308 -11.70 6.44 -3.07
C PRO A 308 -10.45 5.59 -2.77
N PRO A 309 -9.93 5.59 -1.53
CA PRO A 309 -8.84 4.71 -1.16
C PRO A 309 -9.28 3.25 -1.37
N TYR A 310 -8.44 2.42 -2.00
CA TYR A 310 -8.75 1.02 -2.28
C TYR A 310 -7.77 0.02 -1.67
N GLY A 311 -6.81 0.48 -0.87
CA GLY A 311 -5.86 -0.35 -0.13
C GLY A 311 -5.04 -1.28 -1.03
N GLU A 312 -3.75 -1.27 -0.89
CA GLU A 312 -2.87 -2.18 -1.63
C GLU A 312 -2.82 -3.58 -1.01
N ARG A 313 -3.25 -3.69 0.26
CA ARG A 313 -3.26 -4.93 1.05
C ARG A 313 -4.69 -5.35 1.37
N LEU A 314 -4.91 -6.66 1.49
CA LEU A 314 -6.23 -7.21 1.83
C LEU A 314 -6.76 -6.68 3.18
N ALA A 315 -5.88 -6.51 4.17
CA ALA A 315 -6.25 -5.94 5.47
C ALA A 315 -6.72 -4.49 5.36
N ASP A 316 -6.06 -3.69 4.53
CA ASP A 316 -6.45 -2.29 4.26
C ASP A 316 -7.79 -2.26 3.53
N ALA A 317 -7.97 -3.14 2.54
CA ALA A 317 -9.22 -3.27 1.79
C ALA A 317 -10.42 -3.60 2.70
N THR A 318 -10.22 -4.44 3.71
CA THR A 318 -11.30 -4.81 4.65
C THR A 318 -11.76 -3.64 5.49
N GLN A 319 -10.83 -2.82 5.97
CA GLN A 319 -11.16 -1.61 6.73
C GLN A 319 -11.94 -0.58 5.88
N LEU A 320 -11.82 -0.69 4.55
CA LEU A 320 -12.51 0.18 3.60
C LEU A 320 -13.92 -0.30 3.22
N ILE A 321 -14.32 -1.53 3.57
CA ILE A 321 -15.67 -2.04 3.27
C ILE A 321 -16.77 -1.10 3.79
N PRO A 322 -16.76 -0.61 5.05
CA PRO A 322 -17.77 0.32 5.53
C PRO A 322 -17.80 1.62 4.71
N LEU A 323 -16.65 2.12 4.27
CA LEU A 323 -16.57 3.30 3.40
C LEU A 323 -17.26 3.05 2.06
N TYR A 324 -17.01 1.90 1.42
CA TYR A 324 -17.64 1.56 0.14
C TYR A 324 -19.15 1.30 0.27
N GLN A 325 -19.62 0.75 1.39
CA GLN A 325 -21.04 0.65 1.71
C GLN A 325 -21.66 2.04 1.88
N GLN A 326 -20.96 2.98 2.54
CA GLN A 326 -21.41 4.37 2.64
C GLN A 326 -21.46 5.05 1.26
N ILE A 327 -20.48 4.78 0.36
CA ILE A 327 -20.51 5.28 -1.02
C ILE A 327 -21.78 4.81 -1.72
N GLY A 328 -22.10 3.53 -1.64
CA GLY A 328 -23.34 2.99 -2.25
C GLY A 328 -24.60 3.57 -1.66
N THR A 329 -24.65 3.73 -0.34
CA THR A 329 -25.80 4.33 0.36
C THR A 329 -25.98 5.79 -0.04
N ALA A 330 -24.93 6.62 0.06
CA ALA A 330 -24.99 8.03 -0.30
C ALA A 330 -25.35 8.23 -1.78
N ALA A 331 -24.74 7.44 -2.68
CA ALA A 331 -25.08 7.48 -4.10
C ALA A 331 -26.57 7.22 -4.36
N HIS A 332 -27.12 6.19 -3.71
CA HIS A 332 -28.52 5.81 -3.90
C HIS A 332 -29.49 6.79 -3.24
N THR A 333 -29.18 7.34 -2.06
CA THR A 333 -30.11 8.21 -1.31
C THR A 333 -30.02 9.67 -1.72
N SER A 334 -28.83 10.16 -2.03
CA SER A 334 -28.54 11.59 -2.18
C SER A 334 -28.25 12.03 -3.62
N PHE A 335 -28.09 11.08 -4.58
CA PHE A 335 -27.73 11.38 -5.97
C PHE A 335 -28.63 10.66 -6.98
N GLN A 336 -29.91 10.49 -6.68
CA GLN A 336 -30.85 9.87 -7.61
C GLN A 336 -30.95 10.65 -8.92
N GLY A 337 -31.04 9.92 -10.05
CA GLY A 337 -31.05 10.51 -11.40
C GLY A 337 -29.68 10.84 -11.97
N TRP A 338 -28.60 10.68 -11.19
CA TRP A 338 -27.23 10.92 -11.62
C TRP A 338 -26.61 9.68 -12.26
N GLN A 339 -25.52 9.87 -13.00
CA GLN A 339 -24.59 8.81 -13.36
C GLN A 339 -23.52 8.72 -12.27
N MET A 340 -22.98 7.53 -12.05
CA MET A 340 -21.89 7.31 -11.12
C MET A 340 -20.77 6.56 -11.78
N ALA A 341 -19.53 6.94 -11.45
CA ALA A 341 -18.34 6.19 -11.78
C ALA A 341 -17.39 6.13 -10.57
N PHE A 342 -16.78 4.98 -10.30
CA PHE A 342 -15.75 4.87 -9.25
C PHE A 342 -14.65 3.91 -9.66
N LEU A 343 -13.41 4.25 -9.27
CA LEU A 343 -12.23 3.46 -9.53
C LEU A 343 -11.87 2.61 -8.32
N THR A 344 -11.57 1.34 -8.52
CA THR A 344 -10.98 0.49 -7.47
C THR A 344 -10.17 -0.65 -8.08
N SER A 345 -9.09 -1.05 -7.40
CA SER A 345 -8.31 -2.25 -7.74
C SER A 345 -8.90 -3.53 -7.13
N ASN A 346 -9.85 -3.40 -6.22
CA ASN A 346 -10.35 -4.50 -5.41
C ASN A 346 -11.80 -4.84 -5.76
N PRO A 347 -12.07 -6.02 -6.38
CA PRO A 347 -13.44 -6.45 -6.71
C PRO A 347 -14.36 -6.60 -5.49
N MET A 348 -13.81 -6.85 -4.31
CA MET A 348 -14.56 -6.96 -3.07
C MET A 348 -15.15 -5.60 -2.66
N LEU A 349 -14.33 -4.55 -2.73
CA LEU A 349 -14.77 -3.19 -2.44
C LEU A 349 -15.82 -2.74 -3.46
N ALA A 350 -15.65 -3.10 -4.73
CA ALA A 350 -16.67 -2.82 -5.74
C ALA A 350 -18.02 -3.47 -5.41
N LYS A 351 -18.04 -4.72 -4.94
CA LYS A 351 -19.25 -5.40 -4.47
C LYS A 351 -19.86 -4.75 -3.23
N ALA A 352 -19.02 -4.21 -2.33
CA ALA A 352 -19.48 -3.57 -1.11
C ALA A 352 -20.29 -2.29 -1.36
N VAL A 353 -20.13 -1.64 -2.52
CA VAL A 353 -20.97 -0.52 -2.94
C VAL A 353 -22.45 -0.93 -3.06
N GLY A 354 -22.74 -2.20 -3.35
CA GLY A 354 -24.12 -2.73 -3.38
C GLY A 354 -24.96 -2.25 -4.57
N LEU A 355 -24.31 -1.71 -5.63
CA LEU A 355 -24.95 -1.22 -6.85
C LEU A 355 -24.47 -2.02 -8.06
N ARG A 356 -25.37 -2.24 -9.04
CA ARG A 356 -25.07 -2.99 -10.27
C ARG A 356 -24.40 -2.08 -11.29
N ALA A 357 -23.15 -2.37 -11.66
CA ALA A 357 -22.45 -1.68 -12.71
C ALA A 357 -23.01 -2.05 -14.09
N ALA A 358 -23.26 -1.04 -14.93
CA ALA A 358 -23.67 -1.22 -16.32
C ALA A 358 -22.46 -1.51 -17.22
N LYS A 359 -21.33 -0.87 -16.95
CA LYS A 359 -20.08 -1.02 -17.71
C LYS A 359 -18.88 -1.06 -16.77
N GLN A 360 -17.83 -1.76 -17.19
CA GLN A 360 -16.55 -1.83 -16.46
C GLN A 360 -15.42 -1.64 -17.46
N TYR A 361 -14.41 -0.84 -17.07
CA TYR A 361 -13.22 -0.61 -17.90
C TYR A 361 -11.97 -0.85 -17.07
N THR A 362 -10.98 -1.53 -17.63
CA THR A 362 -9.69 -1.79 -16.98
C THR A 362 -8.73 -0.63 -17.24
N PHE A 363 -8.08 -0.17 -16.17
CA PHE A 363 -7.06 0.87 -16.16
C PHE A 363 -5.84 0.44 -15.35
N PHE A 364 -4.74 1.15 -15.50
CA PHE A 364 -3.53 0.93 -14.72
C PHE A 364 -3.12 2.23 -14.02
N ASN A 365 -3.16 2.22 -12.68
CA ASN A 365 -2.64 3.31 -11.86
C ASN A 365 -1.22 2.94 -11.39
N GLY A 366 -0.20 3.35 -12.16
CA GLY A 366 1.14 2.81 -12.04
C GLY A 366 1.17 1.32 -12.39
N PRO A 367 1.71 0.45 -11.53
CA PRO A 367 1.71 -1.00 -11.74
C PRO A 367 0.36 -1.66 -11.38
N LEU A 368 -0.54 -0.95 -10.70
CA LEU A 368 -1.75 -1.50 -10.13
C LEU A 368 -2.89 -1.54 -11.16
N GLU A 369 -3.42 -2.74 -11.43
CA GLU A 369 -4.62 -2.89 -12.24
C GLU A 369 -5.85 -2.46 -11.45
N CYS A 370 -6.63 -1.54 -12.01
CA CYS A 370 -7.85 -1.00 -11.44
C CYS A 370 -9.02 -1.15 -12.42
N LYS A 371 -10.24 -1.17 -11.91
CA LYS A 371 -11.44 -1.13 -12.73
C LYS A 371 -12.28 0.10 -12.41
N LEU A 372 -12.69 0.80 -13.46
CA LEU A 372 -13.71 1.84 -13.39
C LEU A 372 -15.07 1.19 -13.57
N TYR A 373 -15.93 1.33 -12.57
CA TYR A 373 -17.31 0.87 -12.59
C TYR A 373 -18.22 2.04 -12.91
N CYS A 374 -19.00 1.94 -14.00
CA CYS A 374 -19.95 2.98 -14.43
C CYS A 374 -21.38 2.46 -14.31
N LEU A 375 -22.27 3.27 -13.74
CA LEU A 375 -23.67 2.92 -13.49
C LEU A 375 -24.55 4.17 -13.48
N SER A 376 -25.88 3.96 -13.62
CA SER A 376 -26.88 5.02 -13.46
C SER A 376 -27.54 4.86 -12.07
N LEU A 377 -27.75 5.95 -11.38
CA LEU A 377 -28.37 5.96 -10.04
C LEU A 377 -29.89 6.07 -10.17
N ASN A 378 -30.52 4.96 -10.51
CA ASN A 378 -31.99 4.81 -10.56
C ASN A 378 -32.43 3.73 -9.56
N ALA A 379 -33.74 3.68 -9.27
CA ALA A 379 -34.29 2.74 -8.29
C ALA A 379 -34.03 1.26 -8.62
N GLU A 380 -33.84 0.92 -9.90
CA GLU A 380 -33.67 -0.46 -10.39
C GLU A 380 -32.21 -0.97 -10.24
N ASN A 381 -31.23 -0.07 -10.12
CA ASN A 381 -29.80 -0.44 -10.09
C ASN A 381 -29.30 -0.89 -8.71
N ARG A 382 -30.17 -0.90 -7.71
CA ARG A 382 -29.81 -1.48 -6.41
C ARG A 382 -29.70 -2.99 -6.59
N LEU A 383 -28.52 -3.55 -6.31
CA LEU A 383 -28.42 -4.98 -6.06
C LEU A 383 -29.43 -5.25 -4.95
N LYS A 384 -30.51 -6.01 -5.25
CA LYS A 384 -31.42 -6.48 -4.22
C LYS A 384 -30.54 -7.08 -3.14
N ASN A 385 -30.42 -6.37 -2.02
CA ASN A 385 -29.71 -6.88 -0.88
C ASN A 385 -30.44 -8.15 -0.44
N ASN A 386 -30.01 -9.29 -0.94
CA ASN A 386 -30.29 -10.57 -0.30
C ASN A 386 -29.54 -10.65 1.05
N ALA A 387 -29.07 -9.51 1.59
CA ALA A 387 -28.43 -9.41 2.89
C ALA A 387 -29.41 -9.59 4.06
N SER A 388 -30.72 -9.59 3.82
CA SER A 388 -31.71 -9.98 4.85
C SER A 388 -32.26 -11.40 4.67
N SER A 389 -31.92 -12.14 3.58
CA SER A 389 -32.37 -13.52 3.38
C SER A 389 -31.49 -14.37 2.45
N ALA A 390 -30.28 -13.94 2.06
CA ALA A 390 -29.35 -14.90 1.52
C ALA A 390 -28.95 -15.84 2.65
N SER A 391 -29.44 -17.08 2.61
CA SER A 391 -28.94 -18.14 3.48
C SER A 391 -27.43 -18.14 3.36
N LEU A 392 -26.75 -17.98 4.50
CA LEU A 392 -25.30 -18.09 4.57
C LEU A 392 -24.89 -19.39 3.84
N SER A 393 -23.78 -19.39 3.14
CA SER A 393 -23.27 -20.67 2.62
C SER A 393 -23.21 -21.69 3.76
N GLY A 394 -23.36 -22.96 3.47
CA GLY A 394 -23.33 -23.98 4.55
C GLY A 394 -22.07 -23.85 5.42
N GLY A 395 -20.90 -23.55 4.81
CA GLY A 395 -19.68 -23.28 5.54
C GLY A 395 -19.73 -22.02 6.40
N ALA A 396 -20.30 -20.93 5.87
CA ALA A 396 -20.48 -19.67 6.58
C ALA A 396 -21.41 -19.80 7.80
N GLN A 397 -22.49 -20.59 7.68
CA GLN A 397 -23.38 -20.89 8.80
C GLN A 397 -22.68 -21.75 9.86
N MET A 398 -21.90 -22.74 9.44
CA MET A 398 -21.08 -23.54 10.36
C MET A 398 -20.09 -22.67 11.15
N LEU A 399 -19.43 -21.71 10.48
CA LEU A 399 -18.53 -20.77 11.14
C LEU A 399 -19.27 -19.89 12.14
N LEU A 400 -20.41 -19.33 11.76
CA LEU A 400 -21.23 -18.51 12.65
C LEU A 400 -21.60 -19.26 13.94
N ASN A 401 -22.14 -20.47 13.79
CA ASN A 401 -22.57 -21.32 14.92
C ASN A 401 -21.37 -21.69 15.80
N ARG A 402 -20.20 -21.98 15.20
CA ARG A 402 -18.97 -22.29 15.93
C ARG A 402 -18.49 -21.11 16.74
N LEU A 403 -18.41 -19.93 16.14
CA LEU A 403 -17.99 -18.68 16.81
C LEU A 403 -18.91 -18.33 17.97
N GLN A 404 -20.22 -18.38 17.76
CA GLN A 404 -21.20 -18.09 18.81
C GLN A 404 -21.06 -19.05 19.99
N LYS A 405 -20.93 -20.36 19.71
CA LYS A 405 -20.73 -21.37 20.77
C LYS A 405 -19.45 -21.13 21.56
N ASN A 406 -18.32 -20.88 20.86
CA ASN A 406 -17.05 -20.62 21.51
C ASN A 406 -17.11 -19.33 22.35
N TYR A 407 -17.67 -18.25 21.79
CA TYR A 407 -17.79 -16.98 22.47
C TYR A 407 -18.61 -17.07 23.75
N GLN A 408 -19.79 -17.70 23.69
CA GLN A 408 -20.64 -17.89 24.88
C GLN A 408 -19.94 -18.69 25.99
N HIS A 409 -19.20 -19.74 25.61
CA HIS A 409 -18.44 -20.55 26.57
C HIS A 409 -17.27 -19.75 27.20
N LEU A 410 -16.45 -19.13 26.35
CA LEU A 410 -15.25 -18.43 26.81
C LEU A 410 -15.57 -17.10 27.50
N LYS A 411 -16.65 -16.41 27.15
CA LYS A 411 -17.09 -15.18 27.82
C LYS A 411 -17.38 -15.41 29.32
N LYS A 412 -18.00 -16.53 29.66
CA LYS A 412 -18.27 -16.90 31.08
C LYS A 412 -16.97 -17.16 31.83
N TRP A 413 -16.06 -17.91 31.21
CA TRP A 413 -14.73 -18.19 31.74
C TRP A 413 -13.92 -16.90 31.91
N ALA A 414 -13.83 -16.05 30.88
CA ALA A 414 -13.07 -14.80 30.90
C ALA A 414 -13.57 -13.83 32.00
N LYS A 415 -14.88 -13.76 32.21
CA LYS A 415 -15.46 -12.96 33.30
C LYS A 415 -15.04 -13.49 34.71
N ARG A 416 -15.04 -14.82 34.89
CA ARG A 416 -14.62 -15.45 36.16
C ARG A 416 -13.13 -15.22 36.44
N GLU A 417 -12.28 -15.36 35.42
CA GLU A 417 -10.82 -15.19 35.51
C GLU A 417 -10.37 -13.72 35.43
N GLN A 418 -11.30 -12.78 35.28
CA GLN A 418 -11.02 -11.33 35.10
C GLN A 418 -10.10 -11.05 33.89
N VAL A 419 -10.35 -11.73 32.78
CA VAL A 419 -9.57 -11.62 31.54
C VAL A 419 -10.39 -10.91 30.47
N SER A 420 -9.83 -9.86 29.86
CA SER A 420 -10.48 -9.10 28.79
C SER A 420 -9.87 -9.33 27.39
N CYS A 421 -8.88 -10.22 27.31
CA CYS A 421 -8.22 -10.57 26.05
C CYS A 421 -7.98 -12.09 25.98
N TYR A 422 -8.57 -12.75 24.96
CA TYR A 422 -8.52 -14.21 24.83
C TYR A 422 -8.81 -14.67 23.39
N ARG A 423 -8.34 -15.89 23.05
CA ARG A 423 -8.59 -16.50 21.75
C ARG A 423 -9.96 -17.16 21.69
N ILE A 424 -10.75 -16.81 20.68
CA ILE A 424 -12.09 -17.37 20.47
C ILE A 424 -12.07 -18.53 19.49
N TYR A 425 -11.17 -18.48 18.50
CA TYR A 425 -11.14 -19.42 17.39
C TYR A 425 -9.70 -19.62 16.90
N ASP A 426 -9.32 -20.85 16.63
CA ASP A 426 -7.99 -21.24 16.13
C ASP A 426 -8.08 -22.34 15.08
N ALA A 427 -8.48 -21.96 13.85
CA ALA A 427 -8.67 -22.87 12.72
C ALA A 427 -9.56 -24.10 13.03
N ASP A 428 -10.61 -23.92 13.84
CA ASP A 428 -11.53 -24.96 14.27
C ASP A 428 -12.21 -25.69 13.11
N ILE A 429 -12.34 -25.01 11.97
CA ILE A 429 -12.89 -25.50 10.71
C ILE A 429 -11.79 -25.37 9.66
N PRO A 430 -11.34 -26.47 9.02
CA PRO A 430 -10.19 -26.44 8.10
C PRO A 430 -10.30 -25.46 6.94
N GLU A 431 -11.53 -25.24 6.46
CA GLU A 431 -11.81 -24.30 5.37
C GLU A 431 -11.61 -22.83 5.78
N TYR A 432 -11.66 -22.53 7.06
CA TYR A 432 -11.51 -21.20 7.66
C TYR A 432 -10.28 -21.17 8.57
N ALA A 433 -9.10 -21.17 7.95
CA ALA A 433 -7.81 -21.20 8.61
C ALA A 433 -7.44 -19.83 9.19
N TYR A 434 -8.08 -19.44 10.28
CA TYR A 434 -7.87 -18.16 10.97
C TYR A 434 -7.64 -18.38 12.46
N ALA A 435 -6.92 -17.45 13.10
CA ALA A 435 -7.01 -17.21 14.53
C ALA A 435 -7.84 -15.94 14.77
N ILE A 436 -8.73 -15.98 15.78
CA ILE A 436 -9.56 -14.83 16.17
C ILE A 436 -9.36 -14.60 17.66
N ASP A 437 -8.74 -13.47 17.98
CA ASP A 437 -8.47 -13.03 19.34
C ASP A 437 -9.35 -11.82 19.69
N LEU A 438 -9.98 -11.82 20.86
CA LEU A 438 -10.75 -10.71 21.39
C LEU A 438 -9.89 -9.87 22.33
N TYR A 439 -9.97 -8.54 22.21
CA TYR A 439 -9.35 -7.56 23.10
C TYR A 439 -10.44 -6.56 23.53
N ASN A 440 -11.02 -6.71 24.70
CA ASN A 440 -12.25 -6.05 25.12
C ASN A 440 -13.39 -6.32 24.11
N ASP A 441 -13.78 -5.30 23.33
CA ASP A 441 -14.78 -5.34 22.27
C ASP A 441 -14.19 -5.25 20.85
N TYR A 442 -12.85 -5.40 20.71
CA TYR A 442 -12.15 -5.48 19.42
C TYR A 442 -11.80 -6.94 19.10
N ALA A 443 -12.09 -7.37 17.88
CA ALA A 443 -11.65 -8.67 17.38
C ALA A 443 -10.45 -8.53 16.44
N VAL A 444 -9.38 -9.28 16.71
CA VAL A 444 -8.21 -9.37 15.84
C VAL A 444 -8.27 -10.68 15.07
N LEU A 445 -8.40 -10.58 13.75
CA LEU A 445 -8.42 -11.70 12.82
C LEU A 445 -7.03 -11.89 12.21
N GLN A 446 -6.43 -13.05 12.40
CA GLN A 446 -5.15 -13.43 11.80
C GLN A 446 -5.36 -14.59 10.83
N GLU A 447 -5.07 -14.38 9.55
CA GLU A 447 -5.16 -15.42 8.54
C GLU A 447 -3.90 -16.29 8.58
N TYR A 448 -4.08 -17.62 8.68
CA TYR A 448 -3.01 -18.57 8.40
C TYR A 448 -2.84 -18.71 6.90
N ALA A 449 -1.58 -18.76 6.43
CA ALA A 449 -1.30 -18.89 5.00
C ALA A 449 -2.09 -20.07 4.40
N ALA A 450 -2.97 -19.78 3.43
CA ALA A 450 -3.70 -20.80 2.71
C ALA A 450 -2.72 -21.75 1.99
N PRO A 451 -2.95 -23.07 2.02
CA PRO A 451 -2.17 -24.00 1.21
C PRO A 451 -2.17 -23.57 -0.26
N ALA A 452 -1.03 -23.73 -0.94
CA ALA A 452 -0.88 -23.37 -2.36
C ALA A 452 -1.87 -24.10 -3.31
N THR A 453 -2.54 -25.15 -2.81
CA THR A 453 -3.56 -25.93 -3.52
C THR A 453 -4.93 -25.25 -3.59
N ILE A 454 -5.18 -24.18 -2.81
CA ILE A 454 -6.47 -23.48 -2.82
C ILE A 454 -6.46 -22.39 -3.87
N ALA A 455 -7.40 -22.44 -4.82
CA ALA A 455 -7.54 -21.44 -5.85
C ALA A 455 -7.81 -20.03 -5.22
N PRO A 456 -7.12 -18.96 -5.65
CA PRO A 456 -7.17 -17.64 -5.04
C PRO A 456 -8.59 -17.08 -4.83
N HIS A 457 -9.50 -17.30 -5.80
CA HIS A 457 -10.88 -16.84 -5.71
C HIS A 457 -11.70 -17.52 -4.60
N LYS A 458 -11.36 -18.79 -4.24
CA LYS A 458 -12.01 -19.50 -3.12
C LYS A 458 -11.51 -18.98 -1.77
N ALA A 459 -10.20 -18.71 -1.66
CA ALA A 459 -9.63 -18.10 -0.47
C ALA A 459 -10.23 -16.70 -0.21
N GLU A 460 -10.36 -15.90 -1.26
CA GLU A 460 -10.96 -14.55 -1.22
C GLU A 460 -12.43 -14.59 -0.77
N LYS A 461 -13.22 -15.53 -1.30
CA LYS A 461 -14.62 -15.72 -0.89
C LYS A 461 -14.73 -16.08 0.60
N ARG A 462 -13.87 -16.97 1.09
CA ARG A 462 -13.84 -17.38 2.51
C ARG A 462 -13.43 -16.24 3.43
N SER A 463 -12.45 -15.44 3.03
CA SER A 463 -12.05 -14.24 3.77
C SER A 463 -13.23 -13.27 3.93
N LEU A 464 -14.00 -13.05 2.87
CA LEU A 464 -15.22 -12.23 2.92
C LEU A 464 -16.25 -12.77 3.91
N GLU A 465 -16.52 -14.07 3.86
CA GLU A 465 -17.47 -14.72 4.76
C GLU A 465 -17.03 -14.54 6.22
N VAL A 466 -15.75 -14.76 6.55
CA VAL A 466 -15.21 -14.57 7.91
C VAL A 466 -15.41 -13.13 8.38
N MET A 467 -15.10 -12.15 7.54
CA MET A 467 -15.20 -10.73 7.88
C MET A 467 -16.62 -10.26 8.12
N GLN A 468 -17.61 -10.85 7.44
CA GLN A 468 -19.03 -10.57 7.65
C GLN A 468 -19.57 -11.27 8.89
N ILE A 469 -19.08 -12.47 9.17
CA ILE A 469 -19.59 -13.34 10.21
C ILE A 469 -19.03 -12.97 11.58
N VAL A 470 -17.76 -12.62 11.68
CA VAL A 470 -17.11 -12.35 12.98
C VAL A 470 -17.79 -11.21 13.74
N PRO A 471 -18.05 -10.01 13.16
CA PRO A 471 -18.77 -8.96 13.85
C PRO A 471 -20.17 -9.41 14.30
N LYS A 472 -20.91 -10.12 13.44
CA LYS A 472 -22.24 -10.65 13.74
C LYS A 472 -22.23 -11.71 14.85
N ALA A 473 -21.23 -12.59 14.85
CA ALA A 473 -21.11 -13.67 15.84
C ALA A 473 -20.75 -13.14 17.24
N LEU A 474 -19.99 -12.06 17.31
CA LEU A 474 -19.47 -11.46 18.53
C LEU A 474 -20.25 -10.24 19.01
N ASP A 475 -21.27 -9.83 18.26
CA ASP A 475 -22.09 -8.62 18.52
C ASP A 475 -21.21 -7.36 18.68
N ILE A 476 -20.30 -7.15 17.72
CA ILE A 476 -19.43 -5.97 17.65
C ILE A 476 -19.65 -5.22 16.34
N SER A 477 -19.39 -3.92 16.35
CA SER A 477 -19.45 -3.12 15.12
C SER A 477 -18.28 -3.47 14.19
N ALA A 478 -18.48 -3.34 12.87
CA ALA A 478 -17.50 -3.73 11.85
C ALA A 478 -16.16 -2.96 11.95
N ASP A 479 -16.16 -1.73 12.45
CA ASP A 479 -14.97 -0.92 12.69
C ASP A 479 -14.08 -1.43 13.84
N LYS A 480 -14.59 -2.35 14.66
CA LYS A 480 -13.85 -3.03 15.74
C LYS A 480 -13.20 -4.34 15.30
N LEU A 481 -13.37 -4.73 14.03
CA LEU A 481 -12.66 -5.87 13.44
C LEU A 481 -11.30 -5.41 12.86
N VAL A 482 -10.21 -5.93 13.41
CA VAL A 482 -8.85 -5.67 12.94
C VAL A 482 -8.31 -6.91 12.23
N VAL A 483 -7.94 -6.80 10.96
CA VAL A 483 -7.44 -7.93 10.17
C VAL A 483 -5.93 -7.83 10.01
N LYS A 484 -5.22 -8.92 10.34
CA LYS A 484 -3.76 -9.06 10.18
C LYS A 484 -3.44 -10.23 9.26
N GLN A 485 -2.67 -10.00 8.21
CA GLN A 485 -2.14 -11.07 7.36
C GLN A 485 -0.73 -11.47 7.79
N ARG A 486 -0.53 -12.73 8.14
CA ARG A 486 0.81 -13.33 8.23
C ARG A 486 1.23 -13.83 6.84
N LYS A 487 1.82 -12.96 6.02
CA LYS A 487 2.62 -13.46 4.88
C LYS A 487 3.84 -14.18 5.46
N GLN A 488 4.21 -15.35 4.89
CA GLN A 488 5.51 -15.95 5.16
C GLN A 488 6.58 -14.94 4.72
N GLN A 489 7.05 -14.13 5.65
CA GLN A 489 8.16 -13.23 5.41
C GLN A 489 9.43 -14.03 5.66
N LYS A 490 10.18 -14.30 4.62
CA LYS A 490 11.58 -14.75 4.73
C LYS A 490 12.40 -13.54 5.12
N GLY A 491 12.96 -13.49 6.36
CA GLY A 491 13.96 -12.50 6.76
C GLY A 491 13.53 -11.44 7.77
N ILE A 492 14.26 -10.35 7.82
CA ILE A 492 14.37 -9.26 8.82
C ILE A 492 13.05 -8.53 9.19
N ASN A 493 11.95 -8.77 8.50
CA ASN A 493 10.75 -7.91 8.55
C ASN A 493 9.71 -8.27 9.63
N GLN A 494 9.97 -9.24 10.49
CA GLN A 494 9.00 -9.72 11.48
C GLN A 494 8.63 -8.69 12.56
N TYR A 495 9.50 -7.69 12.80
CA TYR A 495 9.35 -6.67 13.84
C TYR A 495 9.17 -5.25 13.31
N GLN A 496 8.89 -5.08 12.01
CA GLN A 496 8.68 -3.76 11.42
C GLN A 496 7.29 -3.20 11.75
N LYS A 497 7.23 -1.88 11.99
CA LYS A 497 5.98 -1.13 12.09
C LYS A 497 5.18 -1.27 10.78
N ILE A 498 3.94 -1.73 10.90
CA ILE A 498 3.02 -1.90 9.78
C ILE A 498 2.27 -0.59 9.52
N ASN A 499 1.99 0.19 10.58
CA ASN A 499 1.22 1.43 10.54
C ASN A 499 1.76 2.46 11.55
N GLN A 500 1.24 3.69 11.53
CA GLN A 500 1.64 4.77 12.45
C GLN A 500 0.45 5.41 13.16
N THR A 501 -0.60 4.64 13.45
CA THR A 501 -1.84 5.16 14.06
C THR A 501 -1.65 5.62 15.50
N LYS A 502 -0.66 5.06 16.21
CA LYS A 502 -0.40 5.25 17.64
C LYS A 502 -1.61 4.92 18.54
N ARG A 503 -2.63 4.22 18.00
CA ARG A 503 -3.80 3.80 18.77
C ARG A 503 -3.45 2.63 19.65
N THR A 504 -3.67 2.79 20.95
CA THR A 504 -3.45 1.76 21.96
C THR A 504 -4.72 1.49 22.73
N LEU A 505 -4.87 0.27 23.24
CA LEU A 505 -5.96 -0.19 24.07
C LEU A 505 -5.40 -0.75 25.37
N ILE A 506 -6.14 -0.60 26.47
CA ILE A 506 -5.79 -1.22 27.74
C ILE A 506 -6.65 -2.47 27.93
N VAL A 507 -6.00 -3.60 28.22
CA VAL A 507 -6.65 -4.89 28.52
C VAL A 507 -6.26 -5.38 29.90
N ASN A 508 -7.11 -6.22 30.49
CA ASN A 508 -6.90 -6.79 31.82
C ASN A 508 -6.58 -8.29 31.71
N GLU A 509 -5.65 -8.73 32.56
CA GLU A 509 -5.35 -10.14 32.80
C GLU A 509 -5.21 -10.35 34.33
N GLY A 510 -6.29 -10.83 34.96
CA GLY A 510 -6.38 -10.82 36.40
C GLY A 510 -6.25 -9.39 36.97
N GLN A 511 -5.32 -9.20 37.88
CA GLN A 511 -5.05 -7.87 38.47
C GLN A 511 -4.17 -6.98 37.59
N ALA A 512 -3.47 -7.54 36.60
CA ALA A 512 -2.56 -6.81 35.73
C ALA A 512 -3.29 -6.12 34.57
N LYS A 513 -2.80 -4.94 34.21
CA LYS A 513 -3.26 -4.16 33.05
C LYS A 513 -2.14 -4.08 32.02
N PHE A 514 -2.49 -4.24 30.75
CA PHE A 514 -1.53 -4.17 29.66
C PHE A 514 -1.99 -3.22 28.57
N LYS A 515 -1.04 -2.41 28.11
CA LYS A 515 -1.20 -1.59 26.91
C LYS A 515 -0.95 -2.48 25.70
N VAL A 516 -1.94 -2.58 24.79
CA VAL A 516 -1.83 -3.32 23.54
C VAL A 516 -2.02 -2.39 22.35
N ASN A 517 -1.39 -2.73 21.21
CA ASN A 517 -1.56 -2.02 19.94
C ASN A 517 -2.02 -3.01 18.87
N LEU A 518 -3.26 -2.85 18.44
CA LEU A 518 -3.88 -3.77 17.47
C LEU A 518 -3.54 -3.44 16.03
N TYR A 519 -2.98 -2.24 15.73
CA TYR A 519 -2.89 -1.69 14.39
C TYR A 519 -1.47 -1.58 13.83
N ASP A 520 -0.50 -1.15 14.66
CA ASP A 520 0.79 -0.69 14.17
C ASP A 520 1.87 -1.78 14.07
N TYR A 521 1.68 -2.91 14.73
CA TYR A 521 2.62 -4.02 14.80
C TYR A 521 1.96 -5.34 14.41
N LEU A 522 2.74 -6.30 13.95
CA LEU A 522 2.23 -7.65 13.66
C LEU A 522 1.69 -8.30 14.93
N ASP A 523 2.47 -8.25 16.01
CA ASP A 523 2.05 -8.72 17.34
C ASP A 523 1.39 -7.58 18.12
N THR A 524 0.50 -7.91 19.03
CA THR A 524 -0.35 -6.93 19.73
C THR A 524 0.31 -6.30 20.96
N GLY A 525 1.46 -6.81 21.38
CA GLY A 525 2.14 -6.43 22.63
C GLY A 525 1.85 -7.37 23.80
N LEU A 526 1.02 -8.41 23.59
CA LEU A 526 0.73 -9.42 24.63
C LEU A 526 0.52 -10.79 23.96
N PHE A 527 1.33 -11.78 24.33
CA PHE A 527 1.17 -13.16 23.92
C PHE A 527 0.16 -13.86 24.83
N LEU A 528 -1.05 -14.12 24.32
CA LEU A 528 -2.18 -14.63 25.09
C LEU A 528 -1.96 -16.06 25.62
N ASP A 529 -1.22 -16.87 24.88
CA ASP A 529 -0.94 -18.28 25.18
C ASP A 529 -0.07 -18.48 26.44
N HIS A 530 0.72 -17.47 26.87
CA HIS A 530 1.54 -17.52 28.08
C HIS A 530 0.80 -17.09 29.37
N ARG A 531 -0.51 -16.88 29.34
CA ARG A 531 -1.29 -16.37 30.47
C ARG A 531 -1.10 -17.19 31.75
N LEU A 532 -1.27 -18.50 31.69
CA LEU A 532 -1.15 -19.34 32.88
C LEU A 532 0.27 -19.32 33.47
N LEU A 533 1.29 -19.19 32.62
CA LEU A 533 2.67 -19.03 33.09
C LEU A 533 2.86 -17.70 33.81
N ARG A 534 2.34 -16.60 33.23
CA ARG A 534 2.37 -15.28 33.88
C ARG A 534 1.63 -15.29 35.24
N LEU A 535 0.48 -15.96 35.32
CA LEU A 535 -0.26 -16.11 36.57
C LEU A 535 0.48 -16.96 37.64
N LYS A 536 1.38 -17.88 37.22
CA LYS A 536 2.32 -18.53 38.17
C LYS A 536 3.29 -17.51 38.77
N PHE A 537 3.80 -16.58 37.98
CA PHE A 537 4.68 -15.50 38.46
C PHE A 537 3.97 -14.49 39.34
N ALA A 538 2.66 -14.31 39.18
CA ALA A 538 1.84 -13.51 40.12
C ALA A 538 1.70 -14.09 41.53
N LYS A 539 2.21 -15.31 41.78
CA LYS A 539 2.19 -16.00 43.08
C LYS A 539 3.58 -16.15 43.68
N LEU A 540 4.59 -15.48 43.12
CA LEU A 540 5.94 -15.51 43.68
C LEU A 540 6.01 -14.81 45.04
N PRO A 541 6.87 -15.28 45.97
CA PRO A 541 7.12 -14.58 47.20
C PRO A 541 7.64 -13.15 46.98
N ALA A 542 7.25 -12.22 47.83
CA ALA A 542 7.79 -10.86 47.80
C ALA A 542 9.32 -10.89 48.00
N GLY A 543 10.03 -10.01 47.28
CA GLY A 543 11.48 -9.96 47.30
C GLY A 543 12.18 -10.95 46.34
N THR A 544 11.45 -11.86 45.66
CA THR A 544 12.01 -12.77 44.65
C THR A 544 12.78 -11.98 43.61
N ARG A 545 14.03 -12.37 43.32
CA ARG A 545 14.84 -11.81 42.22
C ARG A 545 14.46 -12.50 40.92
N PHE A 546 13.72 -11.78 40.07
CA PHE A 546 13.15 -12.31 38.85
C PHE A 546 13.90 -11.79 37.63
N LEU A 547 14.44 -12.67 36.78
CA LEU A 547 15.05 -12.33 35.51
C LEU A 547 14.09 -12.71 34.36
N ASN A 548 13.85 -11.75 33.46
CA ASN A 548 13.10 -11.96 32.23
C ASN A 548 14.01 -11.64 31.02
N CYS A 549 14.47 -12.68 30.33
CA CYS A 549 15.24 -12.57 29.10
C CYS A 549 14.34 -12.68 27.88
N PHE A 550 14.60 -11.85 26.84
CA PHE A 550 13.70 -11.64 25.72
C PHE A 550 12.34 -11.12 26.20
N CYS A 551 12.41 -10.13 27.10
CA CYS A 551 11.27 -9.74 27.91
C CYS A 551 10.12 -9.09 27.13
N TYR A 552 10.33 -8.71 25.87
CA TYR A 552 9.35 -8.06 25.01
C TYR A 552 8.71 -6.86 25.71
N THR A 553 7.39 -6.83 25.89
CA THR A 553 6.68 -5.74 26.58
C THR A 553 6.62 -5.92 28.10
N GLY A 554 7.38 -6.85 28.67
CA GLY A 554 7.52 -7.06 30.10
C GLY A 554 6.30 -7.67 30.80
N SER A 555 5.37 -8.30 30.08
CA SER A 555 4.11 -8.80 30.65
C SER A 555 4.32 -9.82 31.78
N ALA A 556 5.28 -10.73 31.66
CA ALA A 556 5.63 -11.68 32.73
C ALA A 556 6.20 -10.96 33.96
N SER A 557 7.04 -9.96 33.74
CA SER A 557 7.66 -9.16 34.80
C SER A 557 6.65 -8.29 35.55
N VAL A 558 5.61 -7.78 34.87
CA VAL A 558 4.52 -7.03 35.53
C VAL A 558 3.82 -7.92 36.54
N HIS A 559 3.48 -9.17 36.21
CA HIS A 559 2.86 -10.12 37.12
C HIS A 559 3.77 -10.46 38.31
N ALA A 560 5.07 -10.70 38.06
CA ALA A 560 6.04 -10.92 39.13
C ALA A 560 6.20 -9.70 40.07
N ALA A 561 6.26 -8.49 39.46
CA ALA A 561 6.39 -7.24 40.23
C ALA A 561 5.15 -6.91 41.05
N LEU A 562 3.95 -7.22 40.57
CA LEU A 562 2.70 -7.10 41.34
C LEU A 562 2.69 -8.03 42.59
N ALA A 563 3.36 -9.18 42.50
CA ALA A 563 3.60 -10.07 43.66
C ALA A 563 4.72 -9.59 44.60
N GLY A 564 5.39 -8.48 44.29
CA GLY A 564 6.47 -7.89 45.07
C GLY A 564 7.88 -8.35 44.68
N ALA A 565 8.05 -9.04 43.56
CA ALA A 565 9.37 -9.44 43.06
C ALA A 565 10.19 -8.22 42.54
N LEU A 566 11.52 -8.35 42.62
CA LEU A 566 12.49 -7.41 42.04
C LEU A 566 12.86 -7.90 40.63
N THR A 567 12.46 -7.18 39.58
CA THR A 567 12.62 -7.68 38.23
C THR A 567 13.80 -7.06 37.48
N THR A 568 14.52 -7.90 36.69
CA THR A 568 15.49 -7.50 35.71
C THR A 568 14.97 -7.94 34.34
N ASN A 569 14.80 -6.97 33.44
CA ASN A 569 14.20 -7.14 32.11
C ASN A 569 15.25 -6.89 31.04
N VAL A 570 15.53 -7.87 30.19
CA VAL A 570 16.55 -7.78 29.15
C VAL A 570 15.92 -8.01 27.79
N ASP A 571 16.10 -7.05 26.88
CA ASP A 571 15.64 -7.15 25.48
C ASP A 571 16.57 -6.34 24.55
N LEU A 572 16.68 -6.77 23.31
CA LEU A 572 17.45 -6.07 22.29
C LEU A 572 16.77 -4.77 21.82
N SER A 573 15.45 -4.72 21.89
CA SER A 573 14.61 -3.66 21.34
C SER A 573 14.31 -2.58 22.39
N LYS A 574 14.86 -1.38 22.19
CA LYS A 574 14.52 -0.22 23.02
C LYS A 574 13.02 0.12 22.98
N THR A 575 12.37 -0.11 21.85
CA THR A 575 10.92 0.11 21.68
C THR A 575 10.12 -0.78 22.61
N TYR A 576 10.47 -2.07 22.73
CA TYR A 576 9.78 -3.00 23.60
C TYR A 576 10.09 -2.75 25.08
N LEU A 577 11.31 -2.35 25.41
CA LEU A 577 11.65 -1.94 26.78
C LEU A 577 10.88 -0.68 27.22
N ASN A 578 10.76 0.32 26.35
CA ASN A 578 9.92 1.48 26.64
C ASN A 578 8.45 1.08 26.85
N TRP A 579 7.96 0.11 26.06
CA TRP A 579 6.60 -0.43 26.24
C TRP A 579 6.46 -1.21 27.54
N ALA A 580 7.48 -1.97 27.95
CA ALA A 580 7.53 -2.62 29.24
C ALA A 580 7.46 -1.60 30.38
N GLU A 581 8.26 -0.52 30.33
CA GLU A 581 8.18 0.59 31.29
C GLU A 581 6.77 1.22 31.35
N ASP A 582 6.12 1.41 30.18
CA ASP A 582 4.74 1.90 30.13
C ASP A 582 3.76 0.93 30.83
N ASN A 583 3.93 -0.39 30.65
CA ASN A 583 3.12 -1.39 31.34
C ASN A 583 3.36 -1.39 32.87
N PHE A 584 4.59 -1.17 33.30
CA PHE A 584 4.89 -1.00 34.72
C PHE A 584 4.21 0.24 35.32
N LYS A 585 4.31 1.39 34.64
CA LYS A 585 3.62 2.64 35.05
C LYS A 585 2.10 2.45 35.08
N LEU A 586 1.53 1.74 34.13
CA LEU A 586 0.09 1.46 34.06
C LEU A 586 -0.41 0.65 35.26
N ASN A 587 0.47 -0.14 35.89
CA ASN A 587 0.17 -0.96 37.06
C ASN A 587 0.68 -0.32 38.38
N ASN A 588 1.04 0.97 38.37
CA ASN A 588 1.57 1.72 39.51
C ASN A 588 2.84 1.10 40.15
N LEU A 589 3.66 0.43 39.34
CA LEU A 589 4.90 -0.18 39.76
C LEU A 589 6.05 0.85 39.66
N ALA A 590 6.76 1.08 40.76
CA ALA A 590 7.85 2.04 40.82
C ALA A 590 9.04 1.57 40.00
N ALA A 591 9.37 2.26 38.92
CA ALA A 591 10.44 1.91 37.97
C ALA A 591 11.82 1.81 38.64
N THR A 592 12.07 2.54 39.75
CA THR A 592 13.32 2.52 40.52
C THR A 592 13.63 1.18 41.21
N ARG A 593 12.62 0.31 41.35
CA ARG A 593 12.79 -1.03 41.95
C ARG A 593 13.04 -2.12 40.90
N HIS A 594 13.03 -1.78 39.61
CA HIS A 594 13.11 -2.72 38.51
C HIS A 594 14.17 -2.26 37.46
N ARG A 595 14.85 -3.19 36.86
CA ARG A 595 15.92 -2.91 35.86
C ARG A 595 15.43 -3.21 34.47
N PHE A 596 15.70 -2.29 33.53
CA PHE A 596 15.42 -2.45 32.10
C PHE A 596 16.73 -2.29 31.32
N ILE A 597 17.20 -3.37 30.70
CA ILE A 597 18.52 -3.46 30.11
C ILE A 597 18.37 -3.70 28.60
N GLN A 598 18.81 -2.74 27.80
CA GLN A 598 18.90 -2.94 26.34
C GLN A 598 20.18 -3.68 26.02
N ALA A 599 20.08 -4.97 25.71
CA ALA A 599 21.22 -5.81 25.36
C ALA A 599 20.80 -6.99 24.50
N ASP A 600 21.74 -7.55 23.76
CA ASP A 600 21.59 -8.89 23.19
C ASP A 600 21.57 -9.91 24.32
N CYS A 601 20.43 -10.58 24.51
CA CYS A 601 20.23 -11.52 25.62
C CYS A 601 21.27 -12.63 25.64
N ILE A 602 21.71 -13.14 24.51
CA ILE A 602 22.72 -14.21 24.41
C ILE A 602 24.04 -13.72 25.01
N ASN A 603 24.49 -12.56 24.59
CA ASN A 603 25.76 -11.98 25.08
C ASN A 603 25.63 -11.51 26.52
N TRP A 604 24.48 -10.93 26.90
CA TRP A 604 24.24 -10.50 28.27
C TRP A 604 24.26 -11.69 29.25
N LEU A 605 23.61 -12.80 28.92
CA LEU A 605 23.63 -14.02 29.72
C LEU A 605 25.05 -14.55 29.95
N LYS A 606 25.99 -14.39 29.01
CA LYS A 606 27.38 -14.82 29.16
C LYS A 606 28.17 -14.01 30.19
N ILE A 607 27.91 -12.71 30.28
CA ILE A 607 28.73 -11.77 31.08
C ILE A 607 28.11 -11.40 32.45
N ALA A 608 26.79 -11.57 32.57
CA ALA A 608 26.08 -11.27 33.82
C ALA A 608 26.60 -12.13 34.98
N ARG A 609 26.58 -11.57 36.20
CA ARG A 609 27.06 -12.22 37.44
C ARG A 609 26.01 -12.27 38.54
N ASP A 610 24.93 -11.52 38.41
CA ASP A 610 23.84 -11.49 39.40
C ASP A 610 23.18 -12.88 39.50
N LYS A 611 22.70 -13.23 40.70
CA LYS A 611 21.95 -14.46 40.94
C LYS A 611 20.48 -14.18 41.03
N PHE A 612 19.65 -15.03 40.45
CA PHE A 612 18.20 -14.92 40.38
C PHE A 612 17.52 -16.15 40.98
N ASP A 613 16.40 -15.93 41.67
CA ASP A 613 15.61 -17.01 42.29
C ASP A 613 14.67 -17.63 41.25
N VAL A 614 14.21 -16.81 40.28
CA VAL A 614 13.41 -17.24 39.13
C VAL A 614 13.92 -16.60 37.85
N ILE A 615 14.11 -17.42 36.82
CA ILE A 615 14.48 -16.96 35.48
C ILE A 615 13.38 -17.38 34.52
N PHE A 616 12.89 -16.43 33.71
CA PHE A 616 12.03 -16.71 32.57
C PHE A 616 12.82 -16.42 31.28
N LEU A 617 12.93 -17.43 30.43
CA LEU A 617 13.69 -17.43 29.19
C LEU A 617 12.77 -17.87 28.05
N ASP A 618 12.34 -16.92 27.21
CA ASP A 618 11.39 -17.13 26.11
C ASP A 618 11.95 -16.57 24.79
N PRO A 619 13.00 -17.21 24.23
CA PRO A 619 13.66 -16.75 23.03
C PRO A 619 12.78 -16.93 21.78
N PRO A 620 12.92 -16.06 20.75
CA PRO A 620 12.27 -16.27 19.47
C PRO A 620 12.79 -17.56 18.80
N SER A 621 11.94 -18.24 18.01
CA SER A 621 12.32 -19.47 17.29
C SER A 621 13.52 -19.26 16.37
N PHE A 622 13.61 -18.09 15.75
CA PHE A 622 14.69 -17.69 14.85
C PHE A 622 14.86 -16.16 14.89
N SER A 623 16.11 -15.67 14.92
CA SER A 623 16.40 -14.24 14.84
C SER A 623 17.70 -13.99 14.06
N ASN A 624 17.66 -13.03 13.13
CA ASN A 624 18.79 -12.57 12.33
C ASN A 624 18.93 -11.04 12.36
N SER A 625 18.64 -10.42 13.48
CA SER A 625 18.73 -8.97 13.63
C SER A 625 20.15 -8.45 13.32
N LYS A 626 20.27 -7.35 12.55
CA LYS A 626 21.54 -6.65 12.29
C LYS A 626 22.29 -6.19 13.55
N ARG A 627 21.61 -6.17 14.71
CA ARG A 627 22.19 -5.78 16.00
C ARG A 627 22.68 -6.98 16.83
N MET A 628 22.50 -8.20 16.33
CA MET A 628 23.03 -9.43 16.94
C MET A 628 24.37 -9.78 16.32
N THR A 629 25.25 -10.35 17.10
CA THR A 629 26.57 -10.82 16.64
C THR A 629 26.49 -12.13 15.87
N SER A 630 25.40 -12.91 16.04
CA SER A 630 25.14 -14.19 15.36
C SER A 630 23.65 -14.41 15.18
N THR A 631 23.26 -15.26 14.22
CA THR A 631 21.87 -15.71 14.06
C THR A 631 21.49 -16.69 15.16
N LEU A 632 20.35 -16.44 15.81
CA LEU A 632 19.75 -17.37 16.78
C LEU A 632 18.86 -18.39 16.07
N ASP A 633 19.09 -19.67 16.35
CA ASP A 633 18.19 -20.79 16.03
C ASP A 633 17.97 -21.57 17.33
N ILE A 634 16.73 -21.57 17.85
CA ILE A 634 16.44 -22.10 19.18
C ILE A 634 16.65 -23.61 19.25
N GLN A 635 16.47 -24.37 18.17
CA GLN A 635 16.73 -25.80 18.18
C GLN A 635 18.22 -26.11 18.27
N ARG A 636 19.06 -25.30 17.66
CA ARG A 636 20.53 -25.42 17.70
C ARG A 636 21.13 -24.88 19.00
N ASP A 637 20.67 -23.70 19.42
CA ASP A 637 21.36 -22.89 20.42
C ASP A 637 20.81 -23.06 21.84
N GLN A 638 19.83 -23.95 22.05
CA GLN A 638 19.13 -24.16 23.33
C GLN A 638 20.09 -24.48 24.47
N GLU A 639 21.10 -25.32 24.26
CA GLU A 639 22.03 -25.75 25.31
C GLU A 639 22.83 -24.57 25.83
N ILE A 640 23.43 -23.77 24.96
CA ILE A 640 24.21 -22.58 25.35
C ILE A 640 23.33 -21.57 26.10
N LEU A 641 22.10 -21.37 25.64
CA LEU A 641 21.17 -20.43 26.30
C LEU A 641 20.78 -20.92 27.70
N ILE A 642 20.43 -22.18 27.83
CA ILE A 642 19.99 -22.78 29.08
C ILE A 642 21.19 -22.83 30.07
N ASP A 643 22.36 -23.29 29.66
CA ASP A 643 23.56 -23.36 30.51
C ASP A 643 23.95 -21.98 31.06
N ASN A 644 23.92 -20.93 30.22
CA ASN A 644 24.20 -19.56 30.66
C ASN A 644 23.11 -19.02 31.62
N ALA A 645 21.85 -19.38 31.41
CA ALA A 645 20.78 -18.99 32.33
C ALA A 645 20.89 -19.75 33.68
N MET A 646 21.15 -21.06 33.66
CA MET A 646 21.37 -21.90 34.82
C MET A 646 22.57 -21.42 35.66
N ARG A 647 23.64 -20.94 35.02
CA ARG A 647 24.78 -20.32 35.74
C ARG A 647 24.34 -19.11 36.58
N LEU A 648 23.30 -18.37 36.20
CA LEU A 648 22.76 -17.22 36.95
C LEU A 648 21.65 -17.61 37.93
N LEU A 649 21.22 -18.87 37.91
CA LEU A 649 20.18 -19.34 38.83
C LEU A 649 20.76 -19.53 40.26
N ALA A 650 19.99 -19.14 41.25
CA ALA A 650 20.29 -19.44 42.64
C ALA A 650 20.15 -20.96 42.92
N PRO A 651 20.80 -21.54 43.97
CA PRO A 651 20.77 -23.00 44.18
C PRO A 651 19.36 -23.60 44.25
N GLU A 652 18.44 -22.95 44.95
CA GLU A 652 17.01 -23.36 45.04
C GLU A 652 16.10 -22.72 43.99
N GLY A 653 16.69 -22.07 42.99
CA GLY A 653 15.96 -21.33 41.96
C GLY A 653 15.24 -22.19 40.96
N SER A 654 14.47 -21.54 40.10
CA SER A 654 13.71 -22.19 39.03
C SER A 654 13.88 -21.44 37.71
N LEU A 655 14.31 -22.14 36.66
CA LEU A 655 14.34 -21.62 35.31
C LEU A 655 13.10 -22.11 34.53
N TYR A 656 12.30 -21.19 34.01
CA TYR A 656 11.22 -21.45 33.09
C TYR A 656 11.70 -21.15 31.67
N PHE A 657 11.89 -22.19 30.88
CA PHE A 657 12.25 -22.11 29.47
C PHE A 657 11.04 -22.34 28.58
N SER A 658 10.73 -21.40 27.72
CA SER A 658 9.59 -21.47 26.80
C SER A 658 10.03 -21.27 25.35
N THR A 659 9.28 -21.83 24.39
CA THR A 659 9.45 -21.59 22.96
C THR A 659 8.18 -21.89 22.19
N ASN A 660 7.88 -21.08 21.17
CA ASN A 660 6.75 -21.31 20.24
C ASN A 660 7.14 -22.11 18.99
N PHE A 661 8.34 -22.70 18.94
CA PHE A 661 8.77 -23.54 17.84
C PHE A 661 8.06 -24.90 17.88
N ARG A 662 7.10 -25.14 16.98
CA ARG A 662 6.21 -26.33 16.98
C ARG A 662 6.92 -27.69 16.98
N HIS A 663 8.11 -27.75 16.39
CA HIS A 663 8.91 -28.97 16.25
C HIS A 663 10.06 -29.03 17.25
N PHE A 664 10.03 -28.19 18.26
CA PHE A 664 11.06 -28.14 19.29
C PHE A 664 11.21 -29.49 20.00
N LYS A 665 12.46 -29.91 20.14
CA LYS A 665 12.86 -31.07 20.92
C LYS A 665 13.97 -30.67 21.87
N LEU A 666 13.76 -30.86 23.15
CA LEU A 666 14.81 -30.62 24.15
C LEU A 666 15.97 -31.60 23.93
N LEU A 667 17.18 -31.10 23.93
CA LEU A 667 18.37 -31.95 23.77
C LEU A 667 18.56 -32.84 25.00
N PRO A 668 18.88 -34.14 24.84
CA PRO A 668 19.13 -35.07 25.95
C PRO A 668 20.19 -34.57 26.92
N ALA A 669 21.26 -33.95 26.44
CA ALA A 669 22.35 -33.38 27.24
C ALA A 669 21.85 -32.39 28.31
N ILE A 670 20.76 -31.66 28.07
CA ILE A 670 20.17 -30.75 29.07
C ILE A 670 19.52 -31.53 30.21
N SER A 671 18.82 -32.62 29.91
CA SER A 671 18.19 -33.48 30.91
C SER A 671 19.20 -34.32 31.69
N GLU A 672 20.39 -34.54 31.13
CA GLU A 672 21.51 -35.17 31.83
C GLU A 672 22.19 -34.23 32.83
N LYS A 673 22.23 -32.92 32.55
CA LYS A 673 22.86 -31.89 33.40
C LYS A 673 21.92 -31.35 34.48
N TYR A 674 20.63 -31.26 34.21
CA TYR A 674 19.67 -30.54 35.05
C TYR A 674 18.40 -31.34 35.29
N GLN A 675 17.74 -31.06 36.41
CA GLN A 675 16.40 -31.60 36.71
C GLN A 675 15.38 -30.91 35.79
N VAL A 676 14.84 -31.61 34.80
CA VAL A 676 13.90 -31.06 33.79
C VAL A 676 12.52 -31.65 33.98
N ARG A 677 11.51 -30.78 34.01
CA ARG A 677 10.09 -31.17 34.00
C ARG A 677 9.39 -30.44 32.87
N ASN A 678 8.75 -31.19 31.97
CA ASN A 678 7.86 -30.61 30.96
C ASN A 678 6.55 -30.15 31.59
N ILE A 679 6.34 -28.85 31.65
CA ILE A 679 5.14 -28.22 32.28
C ILE A 679 4.20 -27.65 31.20
N THR A 680 4.41 -27.93 29.92
CA THR A 680 3.55 -27.45 28.82
C THR A 680 2.05 -27.67 29.10
N PRO A 681 1.59 -28.86 29.55
CA PRO A 681 0.16 -29.06 29.82
C PRO A 681 -0.42 -28.15 30.92
N GLU A 682 0.43 -27.70 31.86
CA GLU A 682 0.05 -26.82 32.95
C GLU A 682 0.00 -25.33 32.56
N THR A 683 0.54 -24.99 31.38
CA THR A 683 0.66 -23.61 30.90
C THR A 683 -0.31 -23.28 29.77
N ILE A 684 -1.06 -24.27 29.25
CA ILE A 684 -2.06 -24.08 28.19
C ILE A 684 -3.43 -23.80 28.80
N ASP A 685 -3.93 -22.61 28.58
CA ASP A 685 -5.20 -22.12 29.13
C ASP A 685 -6.44 -22.60 28.32
N ALA A 686 -7.62 -22.32 28.86
CA ALA A 686 -8.91 -22.75 28.31
C ALA A 686 -9.14 -22.36 26.84
N ASP A 687 -8.70 -21.18 26.47
CA ASP A 687 -8.82 -20.61 25.11
C ASP A 687 -7.82 -21.20 24.11
N PHE A 688 -6.77 -21.91 24.58
CA PHE A 688 -5.77 -22.59 23.76
C PHE A 688 -5.83 -24.13 23.81
N LYS A 689 -6.79 -24.73 24.51
CA LYS A 689 -6.89 -26.19 24.71
C LYS A 689 -6.87 -27.01 23.41
N ARG A 690 -7.28 -26.42 22.28
CA ARG A 690 -7.30 -27.08 20.97
C ARG A 690 -5.94 -27.09 20.30
N ASN A 691 -5.05 -26.18 20.66
CA ASN A 691 -3.71 -26.08 20.10
C ASN A 691 -2.65 -26.37 21.17
N LYS A 692 -2.53 -27.65 21.53
CA LYS A 692 -1.61 -28.14 22.55
C LYS A 692 -0.12 -27.92 22.21
N ARG A 693 0.19 -27.47 20.99
CA ARG A 693 1.54 -27.18 20.51
C ARG A 693 1.73 -25.69 20.19
N ILE A 694 0.95 -24.82 20.83
CA ILE A 694 1.09 -23.38 20.63
C ILE A 694 2.44 -22.88 21.16
N HIS A 695 2.90 -23.45 22.28
CA HIS A 695 4.23 -23.33 22.82
C HIS A 695 4.67 -24.62 23.52
N HIS A 696 5.95 -24.71 23.86
CA HIS A 696 6.54 -25.69 24.76
C HIS A 696 7.07 -24.96 26.00
N CYS A 697 6.90 -25.53 27.19
CA CYS A 697 7.42 -24.93 28.43
C CYS A 697 8.04 -26.02 29.32
N PHE A 698 9.26 -25.74 29.78
CA PHE A 698 10.04 -26.62 30.63
C PHE A 698 10.46 -25.89 31.92
N LEU A 699 10.37 -26.55 33.03
CA LEU A 699 10.89 -26.10 34.31
C LEU A 699 12.20 -26.85 34.57
N LEU A 700 13.29 -26.08 34.79
CA LEU A 700 14.61 -26.61 35.06
C LEU A 700 15.07 -26.16 36.46
N LYS A 701 15.79 -27.06 37.14
CA LYS A 701 16.47 -26.82 38.44
C LYS A 701 17.86 -27.44 38.41
N HIS A 702 18.74 -26.98 39.35
CA HIS A 702 20.04 -27.60 39.57
C HIS A 702 19.95 -29.05 39.98
#